data_a652f7bc068f957abada3a75463542cc
#
_entry.id   a652f7bc068f957abada3a75463542cc
#
_cell.length_a   1.000
_cell.length_b   1.000
_cell.length_c   1.000
_cell.angle_alpha   90.00
_cell.angle_beta   90.00
_cell.angle_gamma   90.00
#
_symmetry.space_group_name_H-M   'P 1'
#
loop_
_entity.id
_entity.type
_entity.pdbx_description
1 polymer ?
#
loop_
_entity_poly.entity_id
_entity_poly.type
_entity_poly.pdbx_seq_one_letter_code
_entity_poly.pdbx_strand_id
1 'polypeptide(L)'
;MIGLIRKWDNLKSLITLSFLFGWCCQTLAQTVCAPSALDSLLGCMTRVVSTTRHVVQEKVYLHFDNTGYFMGEKMWFTAYVVRADGHRPGVRSRVLYVELLNPSGDVVQRRKLKIDGRGHAHGDLSLDSLYGAGFYEVRAFTRYMSNWGGPACFSRVFPVFRAPSTPGAYEPVMDERSYRRRLPDFREADTLHRSRLNVSFYPEGGRLVSGLRSRVAFQVSDGSGRHVHAAGELLDGDGRVVCRGSSDSIGRGVFTVPSSCDGLRFRLRDARGRIKEFPLPDPSSEGCVLELPPCFDDSLRFSVRGTASYRDRLLGYMLMNYGRVWTCDTFRVGSGYHKSYLRDSLPEGVNQLTVFDGSGRILCERLFFLFPKPSPSDTIGIKSETARLTPCGKVRLRLRSVPGSVFSFSAMDGGTVFNGRGPSVKSWMLLSSEVKGYIEDVGYYFESDDSVHRRASDLLMLVQGWRRYDWEELSGYRPRSPEEWHPVEDTLYVTGRLRSVKKSLPVDGIPLKAYVYSGGSHLDGATVTDSLGRYAFSLPDVWGEWNLQLKAGVKKLKSRYLLTVDRRFGPPARRLSSYECRALPVLPSDLPLLPDTMEFDTLPLLSLSERLHKLPEVDVKAKRRFTDGARAAWATEKRGQYWADVYYDCDEETERYLDEGKEIPLFKDWFMGRVEFADLNNLLFFPGIDVKGALTPVELAVAKDTLVREGGGLSDEEEETEAIANGGECQDEDYIGRYKGHPIVWILDNVYAGGGGKLAMKVPVGAKTKKNDVSFPVFLDEAKSVYITEDPGASASYHYPPFAEEVATVFVYSHGASTRRSEKGVRRTYFQGYNVPSTFEMPDYSLMPPAEDFRRTLYWNPDVRMDENGEAIIEFYNNSSCREIRISAEGVTPDGRCIFNE
;
A
#
# COMPACT_ATOMS: atom_id res chain seq x y z
N MET A 1 -62.30 -43.99 38.11
CA MET A 1 -61.20 -43.79 39.06
C MET A 1 -60.04 -44.76 38.90
N ILE A 2 -60.19 -45.89 38.20
CA ILE A 2 -59.10 -46.87 37.96
C ILE A 2 -58.25 -46.60 36.71
N GLY A 3 -58.66 -45.68 35.84
CA GLY A 3 -57.92 -45.33 34.59
C GLY A 3 -56.85 -44.23 34.76
N LEU A 4 -56.88 -43.49 35.88
CA LEU A 4 -55.90 -42.40 36.14
C LEU A 4 -54.65 -42.85 36.90
N ILE A 5 -54.75 -43.96 37.69
CA ILE A 5 -53.62 -44.46 38.47
C ILE A 5 -52.60 -45.20 37.56
N ARG A 6 -53.02 -45.87 36.54
CA ARG A 6 -52.08 -46.49 35.56
C ARG A 6 -51.28 -45.56 34.68
N LYS A 7 -51.71 -44.28 34.50
CA LYS A 7 -50.93 -43.25 33.77
C LYS A 7 -49.84 -42.64 34.64
N TRP A 8 -50.01 -42.66 35.97
CA TRP A 8 -49.00 -42.05 36.89
C TRP A 8 -47.82 -43.00 37.15
N ASP A 9 -47.99 -44.28 37.14
CA ASP A 9 -46.90 -45.25 37.32
C ASP A 9 -46.01 -45.35 36.06
N ASN A 10 -46.60 -45.26 34.87
CA ASN A 10 -45.81 -45.14 33.60
C ASN A 10 -45.03 -43.83 33.46
N LEU A 11 -45.56 -42.75 34.07
CA LEU A 11 -44.85 -41.46 34.05
C LEU A 11 -43.66 -41.47 35.01
N LYS A 12 -43.80 -42.12 36.20
CA LYS A 12 -42.69 -42.27 37.15
C LYS A 12 -41.56 -43.17 36.58
N SER A 13 -41.91 -44.26 35.90
CA SER A 13 -40.94 -45.14 35.23
C SER A 13 -40.18 -44.43 34.08
N LEU A 14 -40.85 -43.54 33.32
CA LEU A 14 -40.19 -42.75 32.27
C LEU A 14 -39.28 -41.69 32.88
N ILE A 15 -39.67 -41.02 33.95
CA ILE A 15 -38.87 -40.04 34.63
C ILE A 15 -37.63 -40.66 35.30
N THR A 16 -37.73 -41.81 35.90
CA THR A 16 -36.61 -42.59 36.50
C THR A 16 -35.66 -43.10 35.41
N LEU A 17 -36.17 -43.56 34.24
CA LEU A 17 -35.33 -43.96 33.13
C LEU A 17 -34.61 -42.78 32.52
N SER A 18 -35.26 -41.61 32.42
CA SER A 18 -34.63 -40.37 31.94
C SER A 18 -33.54 -39.86 32.87
N PHE A 19 -33.73 -39.98 34.20
CA PHE A 19 -32.69 -39.65 35.18
C PHE A 19 -31.53 -40.63 35.18
N LEU A 20 -31.77 -41.92 35.01
CA LEU A 20 -30.70 -42.93 34.87
C LEU A 20 -29.93 -42.79 33.54
N PHE A 21 -30.63 -42.48 32.44
CA PHE A 21 -29.94 -42.17 31.16
C PHE A 21 -29.18 -40.87 31.20
N GLY A 22 -29.72 -39.83 31.82
CA GLY A 22 -29.02 -38.55 32.05
C GLY A 22 -27.78 -38.72 32.93
N TRP A 23 -27.83 -39.58 33.95
CA TRP A 23 -26.68 -39.84 34.82
C TRP A 23 -25.65 -40.77 34.16
N CYS A 24 -26.03 -41.75 33.37
CA CYS A 24 -25.10 -42.50 32.52
C CYS A 24 -24.45 -41.64 31.44
N CYS A 25 -25.18 -40.71 30.83
CA CYS A 25 -24.57 -39.77 29.87
C CYS A 25 -23.64 -38.74 30.55
N GLN A 26 -23.95 -38.33 31.79
CA GLN A 26 -23.03 -37.44 32.55
C GLN A 26 -21.79 -38.20 33.06
N THR A 27 -21.88 -39.48 33.39
CA THR A 27 -20.71 -40.30 33.78
C THR A 27 -19.88 -40.74 32.58
N LEU A 28 -20.47 -40.91 31.40
CA LEU A 28 -19.72 -41.14 30.15
C LEU A 28 -19.09 -39.86 29.61
N ALA A 29 -19.61 -38.65 29.95
CA ALA A 29 -19.00 -37.37 29.60
C ALA A 29 -17.83 -36.96 30.50
N GLN A 30 -17.59 -37.65 31.61
CA GLN A 30 -16.55 -37.33 32.58
C GLN A 30 -15.25 -38.15 32.50
N THR A 31 -15.11 -38.97 31.48
CA THR A 31 -13.80 -39.58 31.17
C THR A 31 -13.27 -39.16 29.81
N VAL A 32 -13.35 -37.88 29.49
CA VAL A 32 -12.39 -37.33 28.57
C VAL A 32 -11.08 -37.21 29.35
N CYS A 33 -10.26 -38.29 29.31
CA CYS A 33 -8.88 -38.23 29.76
C CYS A 33 -8.26 -36.94 29.22
N ALA A 34 -7.72 -36.10 30.10
CA ALA A 34 -6.97 -34.93 29.63
C ALA A 34 -5.96 -35.40 28.56
N PRO A 35 -5.93 -34.76 27.37
CA PRO A 35 -5.06 -35.24 26.30
C PRO A 35 -3.61 -35.31 26.81
N SER A 36 -2.92 -36.39 26.48
CA SER A 36 -1.50 -36.48 26.85
C SER A 36 -0.72 -35.29 26.25
N ALA A 37 0.42 -34.96 26.83
CA ALA A 37 1.25 -33.87 26.28
C ALA A 37 1.61 -34.12 24.79
N LEU A 38 1.74 -35.36 24.40
CA LEU A 38 1.96 -35.74 23.01
C LEU A 38 0.72 -35.51 22.14
N ASP A 39 -0.47 -35.89 22.59
CA ASP A 39 -1.72 -35.66 21.86
C ASP A 39 -2.00 -34.18 21.64
N SER A 40 -1.71 -33.36 22.66
CA SER A 40 -1.82 -31.90 22.56
C SER A 40 -0.88 -31.29 21.49
N LEU A 41 0.37 -31.73 21.46
CA LEU A 41 1.36 -31.30 20.45
C LEU A 41 0.96 -31.77 19.04
N LEU A 42 0.57 -33.05 18.90
CA LEU A 42 0.12 -33.58 17.61
C LEU A 42 -1.14 -32.88 17.11
N GLY A 43 -2.06 -32.55 18.02
CA GLY A 43 -3.26 -31.78 17.72
C GLY A 43 -2.93 -30.38 17.18
N CYS A 44 -1.97 -29.69 17.82
CA CYS A 44 -1.47 -28.40 17.36
C CYS A 44 -0.81 -28.51 15.97
N MET A 45 0.09 -29.46 15.78
CA MET A 45 0.77 -29.69 14.49
C MET A 45 -0.23 -29.99 13.37
N THR A 46 -1.19 -30.87 13.63
CA THR A 46 -2.23 -31.23 12.67
C THR A 46 -3.07 -30.03 12.27
N ARG A 47 -3.42 -29.16 13.24
CA ARG A 47 -4.17 -27.93 12.98
C ARG A 47 -3.38 -26.99 12.07
N VAL A 48 -2.11 -26.71 12.37
CA VAL A 48 -1.26 -25.87 11.54
C VAL A 48 -1.15 -26.42 10.11
N VAL A 49 -0.87 -27.72 9.97
CA VAL A 49 -0.80 -28.37 8.65
C VAL A 49 -2.13 -28.26 7.90
N SER A 50 -3.25 -28.48 8.57
CA SER A 50 -4.58 -28.36 7.96
C SER A 50 -4.86 -26.91 7.54
N THR A 51 -4.65 -25.95 8.44
CA THR A 51 -4.91 -24.53 8.17
C THR A 51 -4.06 -24.04 7.00
N THR A 52 -2.77 -24.33 6.97
CA THR A 52 -1.87 -23.88 5.89
C THR A 52 -2.19 -24.53 4.53
N ARG A 53 -2.79 -25.70 4.50
CA ARG A 53 -3.24 -26.34 3.24
C ARG A 53 -4.51 -25.69 2.68
N HIS A 54 -5.42 -25.21 3.54
CA HIS A 54 -6.70 -24.64 3.13
C HIS A 54 -6.64 -23.12 2.93
N VAL A 55 -5.82 -22.43 3.72
CA VAL A 55 -5.65 -20.98 3.72
C VAL A 55 -4.29 -20.60 3.13
N VAL A 56 -4.17 -20.78 1.82
CA VAL A 56 -2.94 -20.41 1.11
C VAL A 56 -2.95 -18.92 0.83
N GLN A 57 -1.90 -18.22 1.29
CA GLN A 57 -1.71 -16.80 1.01
C GLN A 57 -1.34 -16.56 -0.47
N GLU A 58 -1.62 -15.36 -0.93
CA GLU A 58 -1.22 -14.88 -2.26
C GLU A 58 -0.06 -13.88 -2.16
N LYS A 59 0.79 -13.85 -3.16
CA LYS A 59 1.85 -12.86 -3.34
C LYS A 59 1.65 -12.12 -4.64
N VAL A 60 1.99 -10.85 -4.66
CA VAL A 60 1.99 -10.01 -5.86
C VAL A 60 3.38 -9.42 -6.05
N TYR A 61 3.85 -9.41 -7.26
CA TYR A 61 5.01 -8.66 -7.71
C TYR A 61 4.65 -7.82 -8.94
N LEU A 62 5.15 -6.59 -9.02
CA LEU A 62 5.01 -5.75 -10.21
C LEU A 62 6.38 -5.52 -10.85
N HIS A 63 6.52 -5.91 -12.11
CA HIS A 63 7.62 -5.51 -12.97
C HIS A 63 7.24 -4.23 -13.71
N PHE A 64 8.11 -3.24 -13.71
CA PHE A 64 7.88 -1.92 -14.30
C PHE A 64 8.81 -1.68 -15.47
N ASP A 65 8.36 -0.81 -16.38
CA ASP A 65 9.14 -0.40 -17.55
C ASP A 65 10.35 0.46 -17.22
N ASN A 66 10.36 1.18 -16.08
CA ASN A 66 11.46 2.04 -15.65
C ASN A 66 11.63 2.04 -14.12
N THR A 67 12.74 2.60 -13.64
CA THR A 67 13.09 2.66 -12.21
C THR A 67 12.87 4.04 -11.58
N GLY A 68 12.63 5.05 -12.38
CA GLY A 68 12.27 6.42 -12.00
C GLY A 68 11.60 7.12 -13.16
N TYR A 69 10.79 8.12 -12.89
CA TYR A 69 9.89 8.73 -13.86
C TYR A 69 9.94 10.24 -13.83
N PHE A 70 9.40 10.86 -14.88
CA PHE A 70 9.16 12.30 -14.96
C PHE A 70 7.65 12.56 -15.06
N MET A 71 7.23 13.71 -14.57
CA MET A 71 5.84 14.14 -14.74
C MET A 71 5.49 14.22 -16.22
N GLY A 72 4.32 13.72 -16.57
CA GLY A 72 3.84 13.57 -17.95
C GLY A 72 4.03 12.16 -18.51
N GLU A 73 4.89 11.34 -17.91
CA GLU A 73 5.11 9.95 -18.34
C GLU A 73 4.02 9.00 -17.85
N LYS A 74 4.01 7.79 -18.42
CA LYS A 74 3.24 6.63 -17.94
C LYS A 74 4.18 5.60 -17.34
N MET A 75 3.78 5.05 -16.19
CA MET A 75 4.42 3.89 -15.59
C MET A 75 3.72 2.64 -16.13
N TRP A 76 4.37 1.88 -16.97
CA TRP A 76 3.87 0.60 -17.46
C TRP A 76 4.27 -0.51 -16.51
N PHE A 77 3.37 -1.47 -16.27
CA PHE A 77 3.68 -2.58 -15.39
C PHE A 77 2.96 -3.88 -15.77
N THR A 78 3.61 -5.00 -15.40
CA THR A 78 3.01 -6.33 -15.37
C THR A 78 3.00 -6.83 -13.94
N ALA A 79 1.87 -7.36 -13.51
CA ALA A 79 1.69 -8.00 -12.22
C ALA A 79 1.77 -9.52 -12.34
N TYR A 80 2.49 -10.14 -11.43
CA TYR A 80 2.57 -11.58 -11.21
C TYR A 80 1.91 -11.91 -9.88
N VAL A 81 0.75 -12.53 -9.93
CA VAL A 81 -0.03 -12.93 -8.74
C VAL A 81 0.08 -14.44 -8.60
N VAL A 82 0.71 -14.87 -7.53
CA VAL A 82 1.05 -16.27 -7.30
C VAL A 82 0.61 -16.76 -5.93
N ARG A 83 0.48 -18.06 -5.78
CA ARG A 83 0.34 -18.69 -4.47
C ARG A 83 1.67 -18.57 -3.71
N ALA A 84 1.61 -18.21 -2.43
CA ALA A 84 2.82 -18.08 -1.64
C ALA A 84 3.57 -19.43 -1.47
N ASP A 85 2.85 -20.55 -1.41
CA ASP A 85 3.37 -21.89 -1.18
C ASP A 85 4.04 -22.54 -2.41
N GLY A 86 5.05 -21.89 -2.97
CA GLY A 86 5.82 -22.37 -4.12
C GLY A 86 5.70 -21.52 -5.36
N HIS A 87 5.18 -20.31 -5.23
CA HIS A 87 5.11 -19.25 -6.24
C HIS A 87 4.40 -19.63 -7.56
N ARG A 88 3.55 -20.66 -7.50
CA ARG A 88 2.82 -21.16 -8.67
C ARG A 88 1.63 -20.25 -8.98
N PRO A 89 1.25 -20.08 -10.25
CA PRO A 89 -0.06 -19.56 -10.62
C PRO A 89 -1.18 -20.46 -10.04
N GLY A 90 -2.43 -20.05 -10.20
CA GLY A 90 -3.56 -20.78 -9.64
C GLY A 90 -4.07 -20.15 -8.35
N VAL A 91 -3.86 -18.85 -8.22
CA VAL A 91 -4.53 -18.00 -7.22
C VAL A 91 -6.04 -18.06 -7.41
N ARG A 92 -6.75 -17.94 -6.31
CA ARG A 92 -8.22 -17.93 -6.32
C ARG A 92 -8.79 -16.56 -6.66
N SER A 93 -8.06 -15.48 -6.31
CA SER A 93 -8.45 -14.11 -6.61
C SER A 93 -8.38 -13.83 -8.11
N ARG A 94 -9.39 -13.12 -8.64
CA ARG A 94 -9.45 -12.66 -10.03
C ARG A 94 -9.37 -11.15 -10.17
N VAL A 95 -9.37 -10.44 -9.04
CA VAL A 95 -9.33 -8.98 -8.99
C VAL A 95 -8.03 -8.53 -8.30
N LEU A 96 -7.23 -7.76 -9.02
CA LEU A 96 -6.03 -7.10 -8.50
C LEU A 96 -6.28 -5.60 -8.38
N TYR A 97 -5.94 -5.04 -7.25
CA TYR A 97 -5.95 -3.60 -7.00
C TYR A 97 -4.51 -3.08 -7.06
N VAL A 98 -4.29 -2.05 -7.88
CA VAL A 98 -3.01 -1.33 -7.96
C VAL A 98 -3.27 0.13 -7.67
N GLU A 99 -2.56 0.70 -6.73
CA GLU A 99 -2.72 2.08 -6.27
C GLU A 99 -1.44 2.86 -6.43
N LEU A 100 -1.56 4.10 -6.89
CA LEU A 100 -0.50 5.11 -6.88
C LEU A 100 -0.77 6.09 -5.75
N LEU A 101 0.18 6.21 -4.84
CA LEU A 101 0.12 7.17 -3.73
C LEU A 101 1.11 8.31 -3.98
N ASN A 102 0.64 9.52 -3.78
CA ASN A 102 1.46 10.72 -3.87
C ASN A 102 2.45 10.83 -2.69
N PRO A 103 3.37 11.80 -2.70
CA PRO A 103 4.29 12.03 -1.59
C PRO A 103 3.61 12.28 -0.24
N SER A 104 2.37 12.73 -0.21
CA SER A 104 1.58 12.90 1.03
C SER A 104 0.97 11.60 1.56
N GLY A 105 0.92 10.56 0.74
CA GLY A 105 0.33 9.28 1.11
C GLY A 105 -1.11 9.08 0.67
N ASP A 106 -1.65 10.03 -0.11
CA ASP A 106 -3.00 9.91 -0.65
C ASP A 106 -3.01 9.05 -1.90
N VAL A 107 -4.04 8.25 -2.05
CA VAL A 107 -4.24 7.45 -3.26
C VAL A 107 -4.74 8.37 -4.38
N VAL A 108 -3.86 8.68 -5.33
CA VAL A 108 -4.19 9.56 -6.48
C VAL A 108 -4.73 8.79 -7.68
N GLN A 109 -4.37 7.51 -7.82
CA GLN A 109 -4.93 6.62 -8.83
C GLN A 109 -5.13 5.22 -8.27
N ARG A 110 -6.20 4.57 -8.69
CA ARG A 110 -6.47 3.16 -8.43
C ARG A 110 -6.81 2.46 -9.74
N ARG A 111 -6.19 1.30 -9.96
CA ARG A 111 -6.52 0.38 -11.04
C ARG A 111 -7.12 -0.88 -10.46
N LYS A 112 -8.21 -1.34 -11.06
CA LYS A 112 -8.80 -2.65 -10.79
C LYS A 112 -8.56 -3.51 -12.02
N LEU A 113 -7.71 -4.51 -11.90
CA LEU A 113 -7.24 -5.32 -13.03
C LEU A 113 -7.74 -6.75 -12.91
N LYS A 114 -8.04 -7.36 -14.05
CA LYS A 114 -8.42 -8.77 -14.13
C LYS A 114 -7.16 -9.63 -14.13
N ILE A 115 -7.08 -10.58 -13.19
CA ILE A 115 -6.02 -11.60 -13.15
C ILE A 115 -6.40 -12.73 -14.11
N ASP A 116 -5.53 -13.05 -15.05
CA ASP A 116 -5.72 -14.13 -16.00
C ASP A 116 -5.48 -15.53 -15.39
N GLY A 117 -5.65 -16.59 -16.18
CA GLY A 117 -5.46 -17.98 -15.73
C GLY A 117 -4.00 -18.30 -15.35
N ARG A 118 -3.04 -17.49 -15.78
CA ARG A 118 -1.61 -17.63 -15.47
C ARG A 118 -1.20 -16.83 -14.23
N GLY A 119 -2.12 -16.07 -13.63
CA GLY A 119 -1.82 -15.16 -12.53
C GLY A 119 -1.24 -13.83 -13.01
N HIS A 120 -1.38 -13.47 -14.27
CA HIS A 120 -0.88 -12.21 -14.82
C HIS A 120 -1.98 -11.16 -14.92
N ALA A 121 -1.59 -9.91 -14.73
CA ALA A 121 -2.36 -8.73 -15.07
C ALA A 121 -1.40 -7.61 -15.47
N HIS A 122 -1.80 -6.72 -16.36
CA HIS A 122 -0.98 -5.59 -16.76
C HIS A 122 -1.79 -4.30 -16.84
N GLY A 123 -1.10 -3.18 -16.79
CA GLY A 123 -1.73 -1.86 -16.83
C GLY A 123 -0.72 -0.74 -16.85
N ASP A 124 -1.25 0.47 -16.69
CA ASP A 124 -0.48 1.70 -16.63
C ASP A 124 -0.97 2.62 -15.52
N LEU A 125 -0.09 3.49 -15.06
CA LEU A 125 -0.38 4.61 -14.17
C LEU A 125 0.15 5.89 -14.83
N SER A 126 -0.71 6.87 -15.05
CA SER A 126 -0.33 8.13 -15.69
C SER A 126 0.18 9.13 -14.64
N LEU A 127 1.37 9.67 -14.85
CA LEU A 127 1.93 10.72 -14.02
C LEU A 127 1.57 12.06 -14.64
N ASP A 128 0.49 12.64 -14.17
CA ASP A 128 0.01 13.91 -14.71
C ASP A 128 0.93 15.04 -14.29
N SER A 129 1.19 15.97 -15.22
CA SER A 129 2.04 17.14 -15.00
C SER A 129 1.55 18.09 -13.91
N LEU A 130 0.31 17.93 -13.46
CA LEU A 130 -0.25 18.69 -12.33
C LEU A 130 0.07 18.07 -10.97
N TYR A 131 0.66 16.89 -10.91
CA TYR A 131 1.15 16.32 -9.65
C TYR A 131 2.50 16.94 -9.30
N GLY A 132 2.79 17.07 -8.00
CA GLY A 132 4.11 17.54 -7.54
C GLY A 132 5.18 16.46 -7.72
N ALA A 133 6.39 16.87 -8.09
CA ALA A 133 7.54 15.97 -8.15
C ALA A 133 7.94 15.50 -6.75
N GLY A 134 8.27 14.21 -6.58
CA GLY A 134 8.60 13.63 -5.28
C GLY A 134 8.65 12.10 -5.30
N PHE A 135 8.56 11.47 -4.13
CA PHE A 135 8.58 10.02 -4.03
C PHE A 135 7.16 9.46 -3.99
N TYR A 136 6.82 8.71 -5.01
CA TYR A 136 5.51 8.06 -5.18
C TYR A 136 5.60 6.59 -4.80
N GLU A 137 4.59 6.09 -4.08
CA GLU A 137 4.49 4.67 -3.75
C GLU A 137 3.46 4.00 -4.66
N VAL A 138 3.85 2.89 -5.29
CA VAL A 138 2.91 1.99 -5.96
C VAL A 138 2.69 0.78 -5.06
N ARG A 139 1.42 0.48 -4.75
CA ARG A 139 1.01 -0.72 -4.00
C ARG A 139 0.14 -1.61 -4.86
N ALA A 140 0.28 -2.93 -4.64
CA ALA A 140 -0.60 -3.89 -5.30
C ALA A 140 -1.02 -5.00 -4.33
N PHE A 141 -2.30 -5.36 -4.37
CA PHE A 141 -2.89 -6.35 -3.49
C PHE A 141 -4.20 -6.91 -4.05
N THR A 142 -4.54 -8.12 -3.65
CA THR A 142 -5.90 -8.65 -3.76
C THR A 142 -6.65 -8.37 -2.46
N ARG A 143 -7.98 -8.32 -2.49
CA ARG A 143 -8.76 -8.15 -1.25
C ARG A 143 -8.47 -9.25 -0.23
N TYR A 144 -8.23 -10.45 -0.70
CA TYR A 144 -7.85 -11.58 0.14
C TYR A 144 -6.54 -11.35 0.90
N MET A 145 -5.54 -10.67 0.28
CA MET A 145 -4.27 -10.32 0.94
C MET A 145 -4.44 -9.36 2.12
N SER A 146 -5.51 -8.57 2.17
CA SER A 146 -5.80 -7.66 3.29
C SER A 146 -5.97 -8.39 4.63
N ASN A 147 -6.21 -9.71 4.61
CA ASN A 147 -6.25 -10.53 5.81
C ASN A 147 -4.91 -10.56 6.58
N TRP A 148 -3.81 -10.26 5.95
CA TRP A 148 -2.46 -10.29 6.55
C TRP A 148 -1.81 -8.90 6.67
N GLY A 149 -2.60 -7.86 6.45
CA GLY A 149 -2.19 -6.46 6.64
C GLY A 149 -1.26 -5.90 5.56
N GLY A 150 -0.82 -4.67 5.77
CA GLY A 150 0.01 -3.94 4.81
C GLY A 150 1.30 -4.63 4.38
N PRO A 151 2.07 -5.25 5.30
CA PRO A 151 3.32 -5.94 4.93
C PRO A 151 3.14 -7.11 3.96
N ALA A 152 1.94 -7.67 3.83
CA ALA A 152 1.65 -8.75 2.88
C ALA A 152 1.48 -8.24 1.44
N CYS A 153 1.24 -6.95 1.25
CA CYS A 153 1.01 -6.31 -0.05
C CYS A 153 2.34 -5.96 -0.72
N PHE A 154 2.34 -5.92 -2.04
CA PHE A 154 3.46 -5.33 -2.78
C PHE A 154 3.51 -3.83 -2.54
N SER A 155 4.71 -3.29 -2.33
CA SER A 155 4.93 -1.85 -2.23
C SER A 155 6.32 -1.51 -2.76
N ARG A 156 6.38 -0.51 -3.65
CA ARG A 156 7.63 0.03 -4.19
C ARG A 156 7.54 1.54 -4.33
N VAL A 157 8.61 2.23 -3.96
CA VAL A 157 8.74 3.69 -4.03
C VAL A 157 9.55 4.06 -5.27
N PHE A 158 9.06 5.04 -6.01
CA PHE A 158 9.71 5.58 -7.21
C PHE A 158 10.00 7.06 -7.06
N PRO A 159 11.18 7.52 -7.48
CA PRO A 159 11.43 8.93 -7.69
C PRO A 159 10.64 9.40 -8.92
N VAL A 160 9.88 10.47 -8.77
CA VAL A 160 9.20 11.14 -9.87
C VAL A 160 9.68 12.58 -9.91
N PHE A 161 10.31 12.96 -11.00
CA PHE A 161 10.93 14.25 -11.21
C PHE A 161 9.98 15.21 -11.93
N ARG A 162 10.31 16.50 -11.91
CA ARG A 162 9.58 17.50 -12.71
C ARG A 162 9.61 17.14 -14.19
N ALA A 163 8.57 17.53 -14.91
CA ALA A 163 8.58 17.43 -16.36
C ALA A 163 9.81 18.14 -16.96
N PRO A 164 10.47 17.58 -17.98
CA PRO A 164 11.60 18.22 -18.63
C PRO A 164 11.19 19.59 -19.18
N SER A 165 12.05 20.58 -18.98
CA SER A 165 11.84 21.96 -19.45
C SER A 165 11.85 22.05 -20.98
N THR A 166 12.65 21.23 -21.62
CA THR A 166 12.69 21.02 -23.06
C THR A 166 12.74 19.54 -23.38
N PRO A 167 12.21 19.07 -24.51
CA PRO A 167 12.28 17.66 -24.88
C PRO A 167 13.72 17.13 -24.79
N GLY A 168 13.92 16.01 -24.10
CA GLY A 168 15.24 15.38 -23.93
C GLY A 168 16.08 15.91 -22.75
N ALA A 169 15.71 16.99 -22.09
CA ALA A 169 16.43 17.54 -20.93
C ALA A 169 15.94 16.86 -19.62
N TYR A 170 16.32 15.61 -19.41
CA TYR A 170 15.94 14.80 -18.25
C TYR A 170 16.81 15.12 -17.01
N GLU A 171 16.58 16.28 -16.42
CA GLU A 171 17.25 16.66 -15.17
C GLU A 171 16.47 16.13 -13.95
N PRO A 172 17.10 15.44 -12.99
CA PRO A 172 16.43 14.85 -11.84
C PRO A 172 16.09 15.89 -10.77
N VAL A 173 15.18 16.81 -11.07
CA VAL A 173 14.72 17.86 -10.16
C VAL A 173 13.46 17.43 -9.45
N MET A 174 13.46 17.51 -8.11
CA MET A 174 12.30 17.26 -7.25
C MET A 174 11.88 18.53 -6.51
N ASP A 175 10.62 18.58 -6.10
CA ASP A 175 10.13 19.62 -5.21
C ASP A 175 10.56 19.31 -3.79
N GLU A 176 11.35 20.19 -3.18
CA GLU A 176 11.88 20.00 -1.83
C GLU A 176 10.80 19.76 -0.78
N ARG A 177 9.66 20.41 -0.96
CA ARG A 177 8.49 20.26 -0.09
C ARG A 177 7.84 18.88 -0.19
N SER A 178 7.63 18.39 -1.39
CA SER A 178 7.07 17.05 -1.65
C SER A 178 7.98 15.94 -1.14
N TYR A 179 9.30 16.16 -1.18
CA TYR A 179 10.31 15.25 -0.66
C TYR A 179 10.14 14.97 0.84
N ARG A 180 9.71 15.96 1.62
CA ARG A 180 9.69 15.89 3.09
C ARG A 180 8.40 15.31 3.70
N ARG A 181 7.30 15.22 2.95
CA ARG A 181 5.96 14.96 3.51
C ARG A 181 5.79 13.60 4.18
N ARG A 182 6.32 12.53 3.62
CA ARG A 182 6.17 11.15 4.16
C ARG A 182 7.40 10.65 4.90
N LEU A 183 8.47 11.40 4.87
CA LEU A 183 9.69 11.03 5.57
C LEU A 183 9.58 11.41 7.05
N PRO A 184 9.91 10.51 7.98
CA PRO A 184 9.93 10.84 9.39
C PRO A 184 10.96 11.96 9.61
N ASP A 185 10.47 13.10 10.07
CA ASP A 185 11.26 14.26 10.53
C ASP A 185 12.63 14.44 9.87
N PHE A 186 12.65 14.75 8.59
CA PHE A 186 13.78 15.46 7.99
C PHE A 186 13.77 16.96 8.39
N ARG A 187 12.87 17.32 9.33
CA ARG A 187 13.00 18.61 9.99
C ARG A 187 14.38 18.67 10.57
N GLU A 188 15.23 19.36 9.82
CA GLU A 188 16.56 19.72 10.21
C GLU A 188 17.35 18.51 10.71
N ALA A 189 18.15 18.00 9.87
CA ALA A 189 19.33 17.31 10.32
C ALA A 189 20.15 18.31 11.16
N ASP A 190 19.54 18.77 12.25
CA ASP A 190 20.21 19.47 13.28
C ASP A 190 21.37 18.59 13.67
N THR A 191 22.55 19.15 13.64
CA THR A 191 23.80 18.46 14.00
C THR A 191 23.67 17.78 15.36
N LEU A 192 22.79 18.27 16.24
CA LEU A 192 22.42 17.68 17.53
C LEU A 192 21.65 16.35 17.40
N HIS A 193 20.70 16.21 16.48
CA HIS A 193 19.99 14.92 16.29
C HIS A 193 20.86 13.85 15.63
N ARG A 194 21.73 14.22 14.68
CA ARG A 194 22.72 13.31 14.11
C ARG A 194 23.76 12.82 15.13
N SER A 195 23.91 13.54 16.25
CA SER A 195 24.84 13.15 17.30
C SER A 195 24.27 12.07 18.24
N ARG A 196 22.96 11.81 18.20
CA ARG A 196 22.31 10.84 19.08
C ARG A 196 22.37 9.44 18.48
N LEU A 197 23.09 8.53 19.13
CA LEU A 197 23.09 7.11 18.78
C LEU A 197 21.89 6.40 19.41
N ASN A 198 21.25 5.53 18.64
CA ASN A 198 20.23 4.61 19.08
C ASN A 198 20.68 3.18 18.77
N VAL A 199 20.36 2.25 19.67
CA VAL A 199 20.65 0.83 19.49
C VAL A 199 19.39 0.03 19.78
N SER A 200 19.08 -0.89 18.89
CA SER A 200 18.05 -1.91 19.10
C SER A 200 18.70 -3.27 19.24
N PHE A 201 18.20 -4.08 20.18
CA PHE A 201 18.71 -5.42 20.42
C PHE A 201 17.69 -6.47 20.02
N TYR A 202 18.17 -7.56 19.42
CA TYR A 202 17.35 -8.64 18.89
C TYR A 202 17.93 -9.99 19.37
N PRO A 203 17.49 -10.48 20.56
CA PRO A 203 17.90 -11.79 21.05
C PRO A 203 17.44 -12.88 20.08
N GLU A 204 18.33 -13.80 19.74
CA GLU A 204 18.00 -14.95 18.88
C GLU A 204 16.93 -15.82 19.55
N GLY A 205 15.88 -16.17 18.80
CA GLY A 205 14.72 -16.84 19.36
C GLY A 205 13.67 -15.90 19.99
N GLY A 206 13.97 -14.59 20.09
CA GLY A 206 13.02 -13.52 20.49
C GLY A 206 13.18 -13.04 21.93
N ARG A 207 13.82 -13.78 22.84
CA ARG A 207 13.99 -13.40 24.25
C ARG A 207 15.35 -13.79 24.80
N LEU A 208 15.87 -12.96 25.72
CA LEU A 208 16.95 -13.37 26.61
C LEU A 208 16.37 -14.22 27.74
N VAL A 209 17.12 -15.25 28.17
CA VAL A 209 16.73 -16.12 29.28
C VAL A 209 17.89 -16.22 30.26
N SER A 210 17.63 -15.92 31.55
CA SER A 210 18.64 -15.99 32.60
C SER A 210 19.27 -17.38 32.70
N GLY A 211 20.55 -17.41 32.86
CA GLY A 211 21.28 -18.68 33.01
C GLY A 211 21.54 -19.42 31.67
N LEU A 212 21.08 -18.89 30.54
CA LEU A 212 21.33 -19.52 29.24
C LEU A 212 22.14 -18.59 28.33
N ARG A 213 23.16 -19.16 27.68
CA ARG A 213 23.94 -18.47 26.66
C ARG A 213 23.04 -18.14 25.48
N SER A 214 23.10 -16.89 24.99
CA SER A 214 22.26 -16.39 23.91
C SER A 214 23.06 -15.56 22.91
N ARG A 215 22.76 -15.68 21.61
CA ARG A 215 23.21 -14.74 20.58
C ARG A 215 22.26 -13.56 20.55
N VAL A 216 22.79 -12.34 20.47
CA VAL A 216 22.01 -11.11 20.38
C VAL A 216 22.52 -10.32 19.20
N ALA A 217 21.65 -10.10 18.21
CA ALA A 217 21.93 -9.13 17.18
C ALA A 217 21.60 -7.72 17.66
N PHE A 218 22.28 -6.74 17.09
CA PHE A 218 22.00 -5.34 17.35
C PHE A 218 22.02 -4.52 16.06
N GLN A 219 21.30 -3.43 16.05
CA GLN A 219 21.32 -2.45 14.97
C GLN A 219 21.55 -1.07 15.54
N VAL A 220 22.52 -0.35 14.96
CA VAL A 220 22.88 1.01 15.34
C VAL A 220 22.36 1.98 14.32
N SER A 221 21.69 3.03 14.79
CA SER A 221 21.28 4.18 13.97
C SER A 221 21.58 5.49 14.66
N ASP A 222 21.70 6.56 13.90
CA ASP A 222 21.72 7.91 14.43
C ASP A 222 20.30 8.40 14.77
N GLY A 223 20.19 9.61 15.33
CA GLY A 223 18.91 10.22 15.67
C GLY A 223 18.00 10.52 14.48
N SER A 224 18.53 10.49 13.26
CA SER A 224 17.75 10.62 12.02
C SER A 224 17.31 9.26 11.44
N GLY A 225 17.60 8.15 12.13
CA GLY A 225 17.30 6.80 11.68
C GLY A 225 18.26 6.23 10.63
N ARG A 226 19.38 6.92 10.33
CA ARG A 226 20.39 6.40 9.41
C ARG A 226 21.25 5.34 10.11
N HIS A 227 21.55 4.27 9.42
CA HIS A 227 22.43 3.23 9.91
C HIS A 227 23.87 3.75 10.07
N VAL A 228 24.51 3.35 11.17
CA VAL A 228 25.85 3.84 11.53
C VAL A 228 26.74 2.65 11.86
N HIS A 229 27.91 2.60 11.20
CA HIS A 229 28.93 1.64 11.61
C HIS A 229 29.51 2.02 12.99
N ALA A 230 29.56 1.06 13.91
CA ALA A 230 30.04 1.28 15.27
C ALA A 230 30.70 0.02 15.82
N ALA A 231 31.74 0.21 16.66
CA ALA A 231 32.32 -0.83 17.46
C ALA A 231 31.76 -0.78 18.88
N GLY A 232 31.46 -1.93 19.45
CA GLY A 232 30.86 -2.03 20.77
C GLY A 232 31.52 -3.08 21.67
N GLU A 233 31.41 -2.87 22.97
CA GLU A 233 31.82 -3.75 24.04
C GLU A 233 30.63 -4.09 24.92
N LEU A 234 30.44 -5.38 25.20
CA LEU A 234 29.49 -5.84 26.19
C LEU A 234 30.18 -5.81 27.56
N LEU A 235 29.61 -5.12 28.52
CA LEU A 235 30.11 -4.97 29.88
C LEU A 235 29.21 -5.71 30.85
N ASP A 236 29.81 -6.32 31.88
CA ASP A 236 29.09 -6.86 33.06
C ASP A 236 28.69 -5.73 34.05
N GLY A 237 28.05 -6.12 35.17
CA GLY A 237 27.67 -5.22 36.24
C GLY A 237 28.84 -4.47 36.86
N ASP A 238 30.06 -5.07 36.87
CA ASP A 238 31.30 -4.49 37.39
C ASP A 238 32.04 -3.62 36.37
N GLY A 239 31.53 -3.50 35.14
CA GLY A 239 32.14 -2.73 34.06
C GLY A 239 33.31 -3.46 33.32
N ARG A 240 33.46 -4.77 33.52
CA ARG A 240 34.45 -5.57 32.80
C ARG A 240 33.92 -5.95 31.43
N VAL A 241 34.83 -5.98 30.43
CA VAL A 241 34.48 -6.35 29.05
C VAL A 241 34.27 -7.87 28.97
N VAL A 242 33.05 -8.26 28.65
CA VAL A 242 32.62 -9.65 28.44
C VAL A 242 32.93 -10.12 27.01
N CYS A 243 32.60 -9.32 26.04
CA CYS A 243 32.92 -9.55 24.62
C CYS A 243 32.94 -8.23 23.84
N ARG A 244 33.50 -8.30 22.63
CA ARG A 244 33.57 -7.18 21.68
C ARG A 244 32.86 -7.55 20.39
N GLY A 245 32.24 -6.58 19.75
CA GLY A 245 31.60 -6.72 18.44
C GLY A 245 31.66 -5.44 17.64
N SER A 246 31.63 -5.56 16.33
CA SER A 246 31.49 -4.45 15.42
C SER A 246 30.25 -4.67 14.53
N SER A 247 29.61 -3.59 14.12
CA SER A 247 28.57 -3.67 13.10
C SER A 247 29.18 -3.68 11.70
N ASP A 248 28.38 -4.12 10.73
CA ASP A 248 28.65 -3.93 9.30
C ASP A 248 28.38 -2.47 8.87
N SER A 249 28.48 -2.19 7.58
CA SER A 249 28.25 -0.86 6.99
C SER A 249 26.84 -0.33 7.19
N ILE A 250 25.84 -1.23 7.36
CA ILE A 250 24.43 -0.91 7.61
C ILE A 250 24.06 -1.04 9.09
N GLY A 251 25.03 -0.91 9.98
CA GLY A 251 24.85 -0.82 11.42
C GLY A 251 24.44 -2.10 12.13
N ARG A 252 24.50 -3.28 11.49
CA ARG A 252 24.10 -4.57 12.05
C ARG A 252 25.29 -5.34 12.60
N GLY A 253 25.14 -5.88 13.79
CA GLY A 253 26.17 -6.74 14.39
C GLY A 253 25.55 -7.81 15.27
N VAL A 254 26.38 -8.71 15.76
CA VAL A 254 25.99 -9.79 16.68
C VAL A 254 27.07 -10.03 17.73
N PHE A 255 26.65 -10.30 18.95
CA PHE A 255 27.50 -10.74 20.03
C PHE A 255 26.84 -11.89 20.80
N THR A 256 27.64 -12.57 21.63
CA THR A 256 27.15 -13.67 22.46
C THR A 256 27.13 -13.24 23.91
N VAL A 257 25.93 -13.33 24.53
CA VAL A 257 25.74 -13.15 25.98
C VAL A 257 26.03 -14.48 26.67
N PRO A 258 26.99 -14.54 27.61
CA PRO A 258 27.25 -15.75 28.41
C PRO A 258 26.11 -16.02 29.41
N SER A 259 26.09 -17.24 29.96
CA SER A 259 25.07 -17.70 30.89
C SER A 259 25.12 -17.06 32.30
N SER A 260 26.21 -16.37 32.64
CA SER A 260 26.51 -15.97 34.03
C SER A 260 26.70 -14.47 34.21
N CYS A 261 25.91 -13.62 33.56
CA CYS A 261 26.12 -12.18 33.65
C CYS A 261 24.78 -11.44 33.93
N ASP A 262 24.73 -10.71 35.03
CA ASP A 262 23.66 -9.78 35.38
C ASP A 262 24.10 -8.33 35.11
N GLY A 263 23.15 -7.44 34.89
CA GLY A 263 23.42 -6.02 34.72
C GLY A 263 24.20 -5.66 33.46
N LEU A 264 24.04 -6.45 32.39
CA LEU A 264 24.74 -6.26 31.11
C LEU A 264 24.41 -4.94 30.45
N ARG A 265 25.47 -4.23 30.01
CA ARG A 265 25.37 -2.99 29.25
C ARG A 265 26.21 -3.05 27.99
N PHE A 266 25.70 -2.53 26.89
CA PHE A 266 26.43 -2.46 25.64
C PHE A 266 26.99 -1.05 25.44
N ARG A 267 28.33 -0.92 25.50
CA ARG A 267 29.05 0.32 25.28
C ARG A 267 29.41 0.43 23.82
N LEU A 268 28.93 1.47 23.14
CA LEU A 268 29.20 1.77 21.75
C LEU A 268 30.19 2.91 21.62
N ARG A 269 31.08 2.76 20.63
CA ARG A 269 31.92 3.85 20.13
C ARG A 269 31.63 4.04 18.65
N ASP A 270 31.17 5.22 18.26
CA ASP A 270 30.97 5.55 16.85
C ASP A 270 32.29 5.93 16.14
N ALA A 271 32.22 6.09 14.81
CA ALA A 271 33.39 6.50 14.00
C ALA A 271 33.99 7.86 14.39
N ARG A 272 33.27 8.69 15.16
CA ARG A 272 33.71 9.99 15.70
C ARG A 272 34.31 9.85 17.12
N GLY A 273 34.42 8.65 17.64
CA GLY A 273 34.94 8.39 18.98
C GLY A 273 33.97 8.64 20.14
N ARG A 274 32.70 8.97 19.87
CA ARG A 274 31.71 9.18 20.93
C ARG A 274 31.31 7.86 21.55
N ILE A 275 31.24 7.83 22.88
CA ILE A 275 30.91 6.64 23.65
C ILE A 275 29.53 6.81 24.30
N LYS A 276 28.70 5.76 24.21
CA LYS A 276 27.41 5.69 24.90
C LYS A 276 27.16 4.26 25.35
N GLU A 277 26.50 4.11 26.51
CA GLU A 277 26.11 2.81 27.06
C GLU A 277 24.60 2.62 26.94
N PHE A 278 24.18 1.40 26.64
CA PHE A 278 22.80 0.99 26.48
C PHE A 278 22.53 -0.27 27.29
N PRO A 279 21.46 -0.31 28.11
CA PRO A 279 21.08 -1.55 28.79
C PRO A 279 20.60 -2.59 27.77
N LEU A 280 20.88 -3.85 28.01
CA LEU A 280 20.26 -4.95 27.27
C LEU A 280 18.79 -5.14 27.74
N PRO A 281 17.94 -5.78 26.93
CA PRO A 281 16.61 -6.19 27.36
C PRO A 281 16.68 -7.10 28.60
N ASP A 282 15.72 -6.93 29.50
CA ASP A 282 15.65 -7.74 30.72
C ASP A 282 15.44 -9.22 30.39
N PRO A 283 16.27 -10.14 30.94
CA PRO A 283 16.12 -11.56 30.67
C PRO A 283 14.92 -12.14 31.42
N SER A 284 14.20 -13.06 30.77
CA SER A 284 13.17 -13.88 31.43
C SER A 284 13.81 -14.87 32.39
N SER A 285 13.20 -15.09 33.54
CA SER A 285 13.65 -16.09 34.52
C SER A 285 13.54 -17.52 34.02
N GLU A 286 12.57 -17.79 33.15
CA GLU A 286 12.29 -19.11 32.57
C GLU A 286 12.05 -19.01 31.07
N GLY A 287 12.45 -20.07 30.34
CA GLY A 287 12.23 -20.15 28.90
C GLY A 287 13.18 -21.10 28.19
N CYS A 288 13.09 -21.04 26.86
CA CYS A 288 13.99 -21.73 25.95
C CYS A 288 14.74 -20.72 25.06
N VAL A 289 15.95 -21.06 24.72
CA VAL A 289 16.80 -20.33 23.76
C VAL A 289 17.04 -21.23 22.56
N LEU A 290 16.80 -20.67 21.38
CA LEU A 290 17.11 -21.28 20.09
C LEU A 290 18.40 -20.67 19.58
N GLU A 291 19.37 -21.50 19.17
CA GLU A 291 20.59 -21.08 18.51
C GLU A 291 20.67 -21.75 17.14
N LEU A 292 20.69 -20.93 16.08
CA LEU A 292 20.82 -21.37 14.69
C LEU A 292 21.93 -20.53 14.03
N PRO A 293 23.19 -21.02 14.06
CA PRO A 293 24.28 -20.29 13.43
C PRO A 293 24.14 -20.28 11.90
N PRO A 294 24.83 -19.35 11.20
CA PRO A 294 24.85 -19.34 9.74
C PRO A 294 25.32 -20.67 9.18
N CYS A 295 24.68 -21.13 8.12
CA CYS A 295 25.05 -22.38 7.46
C CYS A 295 26.26 -22.15 6.54
N PHE A 296 27.47 -22.46 7.01
CA PHE A 296 28.70 -22.32 6.22
C PHE A 296 29.13 -23.62 5.49
N ASP A 297 28.57 -24.74 5.86
CA ASP A 297 28.74 -26.05 5.22
C ASP A 297 27.41 -26.57 4.61
N ASP A 298 27.37 -27.84 4.28
CA ASP A 298 26.21 -28.50 3.69
C ASP A 298 25.13 -28.88 4.71
N SER A 299 25.27 -28.45 5.98
CA SER A 299 24.36 -28.82 7.05
C SER A 299 23.84 -27.61 7.81
N LEU A 300 22.52 -27.45 7.83
CA LEU A 300 21.83 -26.54 8.75
C LEU A 300 21.75 -27.20 10.12
N ARG A 301 22.29 -26.55 11.15
CA ARG A 301 22.28 -27.06 12.54
C ARG A 301 21.53 -26.08 13.42
N PHE A 302 20.68 -26.56 14.29
CA PHE A 302 20.12 -25.75 15.35
C PHE A 302 20.15 -26.49 16.68
N SER A 303 20.18 -25.73 17.76
CA SER A 303 20.11 -26.25 19.11
C SER A 303 19.06 -25.48 19.94
N VAL A 304 18.40 -26.22 20.85
CA VAL A 304 17.47 -25.66 21.83
C VAL A 304 17.96 -25.99 23.22
N ARG A 305 18.09 -24.95 24.04
CA ARG A 305 18.43 -25.08 25.47
C ARG A 305 17.28 -24.46 26.27
N GLY A 306 16.98 -25.02 27.44
CA GLY A 306 15.90 -24.56 28.30
C GLY A 306 16.35 -24.49 29.76
N THR A 307 15.66 -23.68 30.53
CA THR A 307 15.78 -23.63 31.99
C THR A 307 15.36 -24.98 32.59
N ALA A 308 15.64 -25.19 33.88
CA ALA A 308 15.29 -26.42 34.58
C ALA A 308 13.83 -26.82 34.43
N SER A 309 12.90 -25.84 34.43
CA SER A 309 11.46 -26.05 34.24
C SER A 309 11.06 -26.61 32.87
N TYR A 310 11.94 -26.48 31.86
CA TYR A 310 11.67 -26.97 30.49
C TYR A 310 12.43 -28.25 30.16
N ARG A 311 13.40 -28.67 31.00
CA ARG A 311 14.32 -29.76 30.70
C ARG A 311 13.59 -31.07 30.32
N ASP A 312 12.59 -31.46 31.09
CA ASP A 312 11.85 -32.71 30.89
C ASP A 312 10.54 -32.57 30.15
N ARG A 313 10.17 -31.32 29.80
CA ARG A 313 8.92 -31.08 29.05
C ARG A 313 9.06 -31.59 27.61
N LEU A 314 7.98 -32.20 27.12
CA LEU A 314 7.85 -32.53 25.70
C LEU A 314 7.47 -31.26 24.95
N LEU A 315 8.26 -30.86 23.96
CA LEU A 315 8.07 -29.69 23.11
C LEU A 315 7.93 -30.13 21.66
N GLY A 316 7.37 -29.26 20.83
CA GLY A 316 7.33 -29.41 19.39
C GLY A 316 8.22 -28.38 18.68
N TYR A 317 8.74 -28.74 17.52
CA TYR A 317 9.24 -27.75 16.59
C TYR A 317 8.64 -27.97 15.20
N MET A 318 8.55 -26.89 14.43
CA MET A 318 8.06 -26.92 13.07
C MET A 318 8.90 -25.99 12.19
N LEU A 319 9.28 -26.51 11.03
CA LEU A 319 9.96 -25.77 9.98
C LEU A 319 8.95 -25.50 8.87
N MET A 320 8.79 -24.23 8.56
CA MET A 320 7.87 -23.75 7.52
C MET A 320 8.63 -22.95 6.47
N ASN A 321 8.15 -23.01 5.22
CA ASN A 321 8.64 -22.21 4.12
C ASN A 321 7.43 -21.68 3.35
N TYR A 322 7.29 -20.38 3.20
CA TYR A 322 6.19 -19.69 2.52
C TYR A 322 4.79 -20.18 2.95
N GLY A 323 4.61 -20.44 4.25
CA GLY A 323 3.35 -20.92 4.80
C GLY A 323 3.09 -22.42 4.61
N ARG A 324 3.99 -23.14 3.99
CA ARG A 324 3.93 -24.61 3.89
C ARG A 324 4.78 -25.25 4.98
N VAL A 325 4.20 -26.19 5.71
CA VAL A 325 4.94 -27.02 6.67
C VAL A 325 5.85 -27.97 5.89
N TRP A 326 7.14 -27.88 6.15
CA TRP A 326 8.16 -28.74 5.56
C TRP A 326 8.43 -29.97 6.44
N THR A 327 8.72 -29.74 7.72
CA THR A 327 8.91 -30.80 8.69
C THR A 327 8.50 -30.36 10.09
N CYS A 328 8.07 -31.30 10.91
CA CYS A 328 7.78 -31.09 12.32
C CYS A 328 8.14 -32.35 13.11
N ASP A 329 8.48 -32.17 14.37
CA ASP A 329 8.85 -33.27 15.27
C ASP A 329 8.65 -32.84 16.73
N THR A 330 8.62 -33.81 17.62
CA THR A 330 8.59 -33.60 19.07
C THR A 330 9.91 -33.96 19.71
N PHE A 331 10.30 -33.26 20.76
CA PHE A 331 11.56 -33.49 21.44
C PHE A 331 11.48 -33.11 22.93
N ARG A 332 12.46 -33.61 23.70
CA ARG A 332 12.75 -33.14 25.05
C ARG A 332 14.08 -32.37 25.06
N VAL A 333 14.12 -31.28 25.79
CA VAL A 333 15.32 -30.41 25.82
C VAL A 333 16.52 -31.12 26.44
N GLY A 334 16.30 -31.87 27.54
CA GLY A 334 17.39 -32.57 28.29
C GLY A 334 18.49 -31.61 28.71
N SER A 335 19.73 -31.97 28.43
CA SER A 335 20.95 -31.12 28.60
C SER A 335 21.14 -30.14 27.42
N GLY A 336 20.37 -30.29 26.34
CA GLY A 336 20.40 -29.52 25.12
C GLY A 336 19.98 -30.40 23.94
N TYR A 337 19.00 -29.95 23.19
CA TYR A 337 18.56 -30.63 21.97
C TYR A 337 19.32 -30.11 20.77
N HIS A 338 19.78 -31.00 19.90
CA HIS A 338 20.50 -30.67 18.69
C HIS A 338 19.87 -31.40 17.50
N LYS A 339 19.70 -30.69 16.40
CA LYS A 339 19.20 -31.25 15.14
C LYS A 339 20.01 -30.71 13.96
N SER A 340 20.22 -31.58 12.99
CA SER A 340 20.89 -31.21 11.74
C SER A 340 20.05 -31.68 10.55
N TYR A 341 20.06 -30.87 9.51
CA TYR A 341 19.46 -31.17 8.22
C TYR A 341 20.50 -30.94 7.13
N LEU A 342 20.49 -31.76 6.10
CA LEU A 342 21.22 -31.45 4.88
C LEU A 342 20.61 -30.22 4.24
N ARG A 343 21.44 -29.27 3.86
CA ARG A 343 20.97 -28.01 3.21
C ARG A 343 20.12 -28.29 1.97
N ASP A 344 20.55 -29.28 1.17
CA ASP A 344 19.86 -29.65 -0.07
C ASP A 344 18.48 -30.31 0.15
N SER A 345 18.19 -30.74 1.36
CA SER A 345 16.87 -31.29 1.73
C SER A 345 15.90 -30.21 2.16
N LEU A 346 16.31 -28.98 2.27
CA LEU A 346 15.49 -27.84 2.72
C LEU A 346 15.15 -26.92 1.56
N PRO A 347 14.01 -26.23 1.61
CA PRO A 347 13.61 -25.30 0.57
C PRO A 347 14.40 -24.00 0.61
N GLU A 348 14.63 -23.44 -0.57
CA GLU A 348 15.31 -22.16 -0.79
C GLU A 348 14.48 -20.96 -0.27
N GLY A 349 15.16 -19.82 -0.04
CA GLY A 349 14.56 -18.59 0.43
C GLY A 349 14.36 -18.54 1.93
N VAL A 350 13.39 -17.76 2.39
CA VAL A 350 13.13 -17.56 3.82
C VAL A 350 12.39 -18.75 4.41
N ASN A 351 12.97 -19.31 5.46
CA ASN A 351 12.42 -20.38 6.27
C ASN A 351 12.15 -19.89 7.70
N GLN A 352 11.15 -20.46 8.34
CA GLN A 352 10.74 -20.15 9.71
C GLN A 352 10.84 -21.41 10.57
N LEU A 353 11.62 -21.36 11.63
CA LEU A 353 11.73 -22.42 12.64
C LEU A 353 11.06 -21.93 13.93
N THR A 354 9.97 -22.59 14.32
CA THR A 354 9.19 -22.28 15.52
C THR A 354 9.24 -23.42 16.50
N VAL A 355 9.59 -23.15 17.76
CA VAL A 355 9.52 -24.08 18.89
C VAL A 355 8.36 -23.71 19.79
N PHE A 356 7.51 -24.66 20.15
CA PHE A 356 6.26 -24.43 20.83
C PHE A 356 5.92 -25.53 21.86
N ASP A 357 5.02 -25.22 22.78
CA ASP A 357 4.50 -26.16 23.76
C ASP A 357 3.17 -26.80 23.30
N GLY A 358 2.62 -27.72 24.11
CA GLY A 358 1.39 -28.45 23.82
C GLY A 358 0.13 -27.56 23.72
N SER A 359 0.18 -26.30 24.18
CA SER A 359 -0.91 -25.34 24.03
C SER A 359 -0.84 -24.59 22.68
N GLY A 360 0.25 -24.73 21.94
CA GLY A 360 0.53 -23.98 20.74
C GLY A 360 1.25 -22.64 20.99
N ARG A 361 1.65 -22.34 22.24
CA ARG A 361 2.38 -21.12 22.58
C ARG A 361 3.81 -21.19 22.06
N ILE A 362 4.27 -20.12 21.40
CA ILE A 362 5.66 -19.98 20.96
C ILE A 362 6.58 -19.84 22.17
N LEU A 363 7.66 -20.62 22.21
CA LEU A 363 8.74 -20.52 23.16
C LEU A 363 9.93 -19.75 22.59
N CYS A 364 10.34 -20.10 21.37
CA CYS A 364 11.33 -19.37 20.61
C CYS A 364 11.13 -19.61 19.10
N GLU A 365 11.59 -18.65 18.30
CA GLU A 365 11.35 -18.67 16.87
C GLU A 365 12.47 -17.94 16.12
N ARG A 366 12.80 -18.43 14.90
CA ARG A 366 13.91 -17.93 14.11
C ARG A 366 13.60 -18.02 12.62
N LEU A 367 13.80 -16.90 11.89
CA LEU A 367 13.90 -16.91 10.43
C LEU A 367 15.35 -17.20 10.01
N PHE A 368 15.50 -17.91 8.92
CA PHE A 368 16.77 -18.10 8.25
C PHE A 368 16.58 -18.16 6.72
N PHE A 369 17.61 -17.76 6.00
CA PHE A 369 17.59 -17.72 4.55
C PHE A 369 18.51 -18.78 3.97
N LEU A 370 18.00 -19.56 3.02
CA LEU A 370 18.81 -20.50 2.23
C LEU A 370 18.93 -19.97 0.81
N PHE A 371 20.16 -19.80 0.38
CA PHE A 371 20.47 -19.26 -0.94
C PHE A 371 19.96 -20.19 -2.03
N PRO A 372 19.28 -19.64 -3.07
CA PRO A 372 18.82 -20.43 -4.20
C PRO A 372 20.02 -20.98 -4.98
N LYS A 373 19.88 -22.21 -5.47
CA LYS A 373 20.86 -22.80 -6.36
C LYS A 373 20.76 -22.16 -7.74
N PRO A 374 21.87 -21.71 -8.32
CA PRO A 374 21.86 -21.22 -9.70
C PRO A 374 21.35 -22.29 -10.65
N SER A 375 20.39 -21.92 -11.50
CA SER A 375 19.89 -22.77 -12.56
C SER A 375 19.93 -22.03 -13.89
N PRO A 376 20.51 -22.61 -14.94
CA PRO A 376 20.48 -21.99 -16.28
C PRO A 376 19.05 -21.72 -16.79
N SER A 377 18.06 -22.45 -16.26
CA SER A 377 16.66 -22.27 -16.63
C SER A 377 15.99 -21.07 -15.93
N ASP A 378 16.68 -20.39 -15.01
CA ASP A 378 16.17 -19.20 -14.33
C ASP A 378 16.58 -17.92 -15.05
N THR A 379 17.45 -18.01 -16.07
CA THR A 379 18.00 -16.87 -16.79
C THR A 379 17.29 -16.67 -18.14
N ILE A 380 16.95 -15.42 -18.43
CA ILE A 380 16.53 -14.99 -19.76
C ILE A 380 17.78 -14.48 -20.49
N GLY A 381 18.31 -15.29 -21.40
CA GLY A 381 19.45 -14.91 -22.23
C GLY A 381 19.03 -13.90 -23.29
N ILE A 382 19.76 -12.79 -23.44
CA ILE A 382 19.48 -11.73 -24.38
C ILE A 382 20.70 -11.54 -25.28
N LYS A 383 20.49 -11.62 -26.60
CA LYS A 383 21.52 -11.38 -27.61
C LYS A 383 21.07 -10.32 -28.57
N SER A 384 21.85 -9.25 -28.74
CA SER A 384 21.63 -8.27 -29.82
C SER A 384 22.00 -8.87 -31.17
N GLU A 385 21.10 -8.75 -32.13
CA GLU A 385 21.35 -9.00 -33.56
C GLU A 385 21.66 -7.69 -34.31
N THR A 386 21.43 -6.54 -33.65
CA THR A 386 21.80 -5.22 -34.16
C THR A 386 23.26 -4.97 -33.87
N ALA A 387 24.09 -4.82 -34.89
CA ALA A 387 25.53 -4.62 -34.76
C ALA A 387 25.86 -3.22 -34.20
N ARG A 388 25.03 -2.22 -34.46
CA ARG A 388 25.26 -0.82 -34.08
C ARG A 388 23.93 -0.11 -33.81
N LEU A 389 23.85 0.64 -32.73
CA LEU A 389 22.72 1.53 -32.47
C LEU A 389 22.85 2.81 -33.29
N THR A 390 21.77 3.18 -33.94
CA THR A 390 21.66 4.45 -34.66
C THR A 390 20.46 5.23 -34.16
N PRO A 391 20.47 6.57 -34.22
CA PRO A 391 19.31 7.37 -33.94
C PRO A 391 18.08 6.92 -34.70
N CYS A 392 16.96 6.69 -34.00
CA CYS A 392 15.72 6.19 -34.59
C CYS A 392 15.86 4.87 -35.37
N GLY A 393 16.99 4.19 -35.24
CA GLY A 393 17.29 2.94 -35.93
C GLY A 393 16.54 1.74 -35.32
N LYS A 394 16.31 0.73 -36.16
CA LYS A 394 15.66 -0.52 -35.73
C LYS A 394 16.62 -1.37 -34.93
N VAL A 395 16.19 -1.78 -33.74
CA VAL A 395 16.89 -2.69 -32.84
C VAL A 395 16.23 -4.05 -32.89
N ARG A 396 17.03 -5.10 -33.01
CA ARG A 396 16.58 -6.48 -33.05
C ARG A 396 17.31 -7.30 -32.00
N LEU A 397 16.57 -7.93 -31.12
CA LEU A 397 17.06 -8.74 -30.02
C LEU A 397 16.52 -10.17 -30.13
N ARG A 398 17.39 -11.14 -29.93
CA ARG A 398 17.02 -12.54 -29.75
C ARG A 398 17.04 -12.90 -28.30
N LEU A 399 15.93 -13.41 -27.81
CA LEU A 399 15.77 -13.88 -26.43
C LEU A 399 15.80 -15.40 -26.39
N ARG A 400 16.35 -15.95 -25.32
CA ARG A 400 16.35 -17.38 -25.02
C ARG A 400 15.96 -17.63 -23.57
N SER A 401 15.02 -18.52 -23.35
CA SER A 401 14.56 -18.92 -22.02
C SER A 401 13.88 -20.30 -22.08
N VAL A 402 13.20 -20.70 -21.03
CA VAL A 402 12.43 -21.95 -20.98
C VAL A 402 11.34 -21.94 -22.05
N PRO A 403 11.22 -23.02 -22.88
CA PRO A 403 10.17 -23.12 -23.89
C PRO A 403 8.77 -22.90 -23.30
N GLY A 404 7.94 -22.12 -24.00
CA GLY A 404 6.58 -21.78 -23.58
C GLY A 404 6.46 -20.86 -22.36
N SER A 405 7.58 -20.37 -21.80
CA SER A 405 7.54 -19.37 -20.74
C SER A 405 7.02 -18.03 -21.25
N VAL A 406 6.44 -17.27 -20.31
CA VAL A 406 5.86 -15.95 -20.58
C VAL A 406 6.39 -14.97 -19.54
N PHE A 407 6.85 -13.81 -20.00
CA PHE A 407 7.41 -12.79 -19.13
C PHE A 407 7.20 -11.38 -19.70
N SER A 408 7.37 -10.37 -18.88
CA SER A 408 7.35 -8.97 -19.31
C SER A 408 8.75 -8.49 -19.65
N PHE A 409 8.83 -7.59 -20.62
CA PHE A 409 10.07 -7.08 -21.17
C PHE A 409 10.03 -5.56 -21.29
N SER A 410 11.09 -4.90 -20.86
CA SER A 410 11.34 -3.46 -21.03
C SER A 410 12.69 -3.20 -21.67
N ALA A 411 12.72 -2.26 -22.61
CA ALA A 411 13.95 -1.64 -23.09
C ALA A 411 13.90 -0.13 -22.82
N MET A 412 14.93 0.37 -22.16
CA MET A 412 15.03 1.76 -21.67
C MET A 412 16.25 2.45 -22.22
N ASP A 413 16.19 3.77 -22.32
CA ASP A 413 17.37 4.60 -22.56
C ASP A 413 18.26 4.62 -21.30
N GLY A 414 19.41 3.95 -21.37
CA GLY A 414 20.34 3.76 -20.26
C GLY A 414 20.90 5.07 -19.71
N GLY A 415 21.00 6.13 -20.51
CA GLY A 415 21.44 7.44 -20.08
C GLY A 415 20.47 8.17 -19.16
N THR A 416 19.25 7.69 -19.02
CA THR A 416 18.17 8.31 -18.26
C THR A 416 17.60 7.44 -17.14
N VAL A 417 18.30 6.37 -16.75
CA VAL A 417 17.89 5.46 -15.68
C VAL A 417 18.38 5.94 -14.32
N PHE A 418 17.55 5.78 -13.29
CA PHE A 418 17.83 6.17 -11.91
C PHE A 418 17.68 4.97 -10.95
N ASN A 419 18.37 5.04 -9.82
CA ASN A 419 18.30 4.06 -8.71
C ASN A 419 18.68 2.61 -9.04
N GLY A 420 19.50 2.40 -10.05
CA GLY A 420 19.99 1.07 -10.38
C GLY A 420 18.87 0.06 -10.65
N ARG A 421 19.16 -1.21 -10.40
CA ARG A 421 18.16 -2.27 -10.45
C ARG A 421 17.35 -2.24 -9.15
N GLY A 422 16.04 -2.07 -9.26
CA GLY A 422 15.14 -2.27 -8.14
C GLY A 422 15.07 -3.75 -7.71
N PRO A 423 14.21 -4.11 -6.74
CA PRO A 423 13.98 -5.50 -6.41
C PRO A 423 13.51 -6.27 -7.66
N SER A 424 14.18 -7.39 -7.95
CA SER A 424 13.78 -8.31 -9.03
C SER A 424 12.66 -9.23 -8.55
N VAL A 425 11.99 -9.89 -9.50
CA VAL A 425 10.99 -10.93 -9.19
C VAL A 425 11.56 -11.98 -8.24
N LYS A 426 12.81 -12.40 -8.42
CA LYS A 426 13.50 -13.38 -7.57
C LYS A 426 13.71 -12.86 -6.16
N SER A 427 14.30 -11.67 -6.02
CA SER A 427 14.55 -11.08 -4.70
C SER A 427 13.26 -10.75 -3.93
N TRP A 428 12.21 -10.36 -4.63
CA TRP A 428 10.90 -10.14 -4.04
C TRP A 428 10.27 -11.45 -3.56
N MET A 429 10.16 -12.44 -4.43
CA MET A 429 9.46 -13.69 -4.11
C MET A 429 10.17 -14.48 -3.00
N LEU A 430 11.51 -14.51 -3.01
CA LEU A 430 12.29 -15.33 -2.08
C LEU A 430 12.66 -14.63 -0.77
N LEU A 431 12.70 -13.27 -0.75
CA LEU A 431 13.22 -12.53 0.40
C LEU A 431 12.30 -11.37 0.81
N SER A 432 12.15 -10.34 -0.01
CA SER A 432 11.53 -9.08 0.43
C SER A 432 10.07 -9.23 0.85
N SER A 433 9.30 -10.13 0.22
CA SER A 433 7.89 -10.38 0.58
C SER A 433 7.71 -11.15 1.89
N GLU A 434 8.78 -11.71 2.45
CA GLU A 434 8.75 -12.54 3.66
C GLU A 434 9.25 -11.81 4.91
N VAL A 435 9.88 -10.64 4.73
CA VAL A 435 10.49 -9.87 5.82
C VAL A 435 9.84 -8.49 5.90
N LYS A 436 9.63 -7.97 7.10
CA LYS A 436 9.05 -6.64 7.29
C LYS A 436 10.11 -5.56 7.16
N GLY A 437 9.70 -4.48 6.49
CA GLY A 437 10.53 -3.29 6.33
C GLY A 437 11.31 -3.32 5.02
N TYR A 438 11.92 -2.20 4.72
CA TYR A 438 12.74 -2.05 3.53
C TYR A 438 14.08 -2.76 3.71
N ILE A 439 14.51 -3.50 2.71
CA ILE A 439 15.84 -4.12 2.64
C ILE A 439 16.68 -3.25 1.72
N GLU A 440 17.69 -2.61 2.29
CA GLU A 440 18.63 -1.82 1.51
C GLU A 440 19.49 -2.77 0.65
N ASP A 441 19.57 -2.43 -0.64
CA ASP A 441 20.31 -3.22 -1.63
C ASP A 441 20.00 -4.72 -1.59
N VAL A 442 18.74 -5.05 -1.83
CA VAL A 442 18.28 -6.45 -1.80
C VAL A 442 19.02 -7.35 -2.79
N GLY A 443 19.54 -6.78 -3.89
CA GLY A 443 20.36 -7.49 -4.88
C GLY A 443 21.61 -8.12 -4.28
N TYR A 444 22.24 -7.43 -3.33
CA TYR A 444 23.44 -7.90 -2.63
C TYR A 444 23.30 -9.34 -2.09
N TYR A 445 22.14 -9.68 -1.52
CA TYR A 445 21.90 -11.02 -0.97
C TYR A 445 21.77 -12.13 -2.02
N PHE A 446 21.84 -11.80 -3.30
CA PHE A 446 21.73 -12.74 -4.42
C PHE A 446 22.96 -12.77 -5.34
N GLU A 447 23.98 -11.95 -5.05
CA GLU A 447 25.20 -11.88 -5.85
C GLU A 447 26.06 -13.14 -5.72
N SER A 448 26.19 -13.67 -4.50
CA SER A 448 27.03 -14.84 -4.23
C SER A 448 26.53 -15.64 -3.02
N ASP A 449 26.76 -16.96 -3.05
CA ASP A 449 26.53 -17.87 -1.91
C ASP A 449 27.83 -18.16 -1.14
N ASP A 450 28.56 -17.12 -0.76
CA ASP A 450 29.77 -17.21 0.04
C ASP A 450 29.54 -16.94 1.53
N SER A 451 30.57 -17.08 2.33
CA SER A 451 30.51 -16.90 3.79
C SER A 451 30.15 -15.46 4.21
N VAL A 452 30.45 -14.45 3.38
CA VAL A 452 30.18 -13.04 3.67
C VAL A 452 28.69 -12.78 3.48
N HIS A 453 28.13 -13.19 2.35
CA HIS A 453 26.70 -13.02 2.03
C HIS A 453 25.82 -13.88 2.96
N ARG A 454 26.25 -15.10 3.31
CA ARG A 454 25.56 -15.94 4.31
C ARG A 454 25.51 -15.28 5.70
N ARG A 455 26.62 -14.65 6.13
CA ARG A 455 26.64 -13.90 7.39
C ARG A 455 25.75 -12.67 7.35
N ALA A 456 25.79 -11.92 6.26
CA ALA A 456 24.92 -10.75 6.06
C ALA A 456 23.43 -11.12 6.07
N SER A 457 23.06 -12.22 5.41
CA SER A 457 21.68 -12.73 5.41
C SER A 457 21.24 -13.23 6.80
N ASP A 458 22.13 -13.85 7.58
CA ASP A 458 21.86 -14.25 8.96
C ASP A 458 21.58 -13.03 9.85
N LEU A 459 22.37 -11.96 9.73
CA LEU A 459 22.15 -10.69 10.43
C LEU A 459 20.83 -10.03 10.01
N LEU A 460 20.51 -10.05 8.71
CA LEU A 460 19.22 -9.57 8.21
C LEU A 460 18.05 -10.30 8.86
N MET A 461 18.09 -11.63 8.88
CA MET A 461 17.05 -12.49 9.47
C MET A 461 16.94 -12.33 11.00
N LEU A 462 18.03 -11.98 11.70
CA LEU A 462 18.02 -11.67 13.13
C LEU A 462 17.36 -10.34 13.42
N VAL A 463 17.67 -9.31 12.64
CA VAL A 463 17.23 -7.93 12.88
C VAL A 463 15.81 -7.69 12.33
N GLN A 464 15.52 -8.16 11.12
CA GLN A 464 14.21 -7.99 10.48
C GLN A 464 13.33 -9.24 10.63
N GLY A 465 13.19 -9.72 11.84
CA GLY A 465 12.51 -10.98 12.17
C GLY A 465 10.98 -10.97 12.12
N TRP A 466 10.34 -10.06 11.36
CA TRP A 466 8.88 -10.13 11.15
C TRP A 466 8.51 -11.39 10.37
N ARG A 467 7.35 -11.98 10.78
CA ARG A 467 6.87 -13.20 10.17
C ARG A 467 5.59 -12.90 9.40
N ARG A 468 5.56 -13.31 8.16
CA ARG A 468 4.38 -13.27 7.31
C ARG A 468 3.28 -14.20 7.85
N TYR A 469 3.67 -15.30 8.48
CA TYR A 469 2.78 -16.34 8.99
C TYR A 469 2.70 -16.26 10.51
N ASP A 470 1.56 -15.80 11.04
CA ASP A 470 1.32 -15.73 12.49
C ASP A 470 1.06 -17.14 13.03
N TRP A 471 2.03 -17.68 13.75
CA TRP A 471 1.95 -19.00 14.35
C TRP A 471 0.80 -19.13 15.35
N GLU A 472 0.55 -18.12 16.19
CA GLU A 472 -0.49 -18.18 17.22
C GLU A 472 -1.88 -18.28 16.59
N GLU A 473 -2.08 -17.65 15.46
CA GLU A 473 -3.29 -17.77 14.66
C GLU A 473 -3.38 -19.15 14.00
N LEU A 474 -2.30 -19.62 13.35
CA LEU A 474 -2.25 -20.90 12.68
C LEU A 474 -2.44 -22.08 13.63
N SER A 475 -1.85 -22.02 14.82
CA SER A 475 -1.96 -23.05 15.87
C SER A 475 -3.31 -23.04 16.56
N GLY A 476 -4.10 -21.95 16.42
CA GLY A 476 -5.36 -21.73 17.12
C GLY A 476 -5.15 -21.31 18.58
N TYR A 477 -3.96 -20.92 18.98
CA TYR A 477 -3.69 -20.32 20.29
C TYR A 477 -4.44 -18.99 20.44
N ARG A 478 -4.45 -18.18 19.38
CA ARG A 478 -5.23 -16.95 19.25
C ARG A 478 -5.99 -16.95 17.93
N PRO A 479 -7.20 -17.55 17.89
CA PRO A 479 -7.99 -17.64 16.68
C PRO A 479 -8.46 -16.25 16.25
N ARG A 480 -8.45 -16.00 14.94
CA ARG A 480 -9.02 -14.78 14.34
C ARG A 480 -10.55 -14.87 14.35
N SER A 481 -11.22 -13.73 14.58
CA SER A 481 -12.67 -13.64 14.42
C SER A 481 -13.06 -13.85 12.93
N PRO A 482 -14.07 -14.68 12.63
CA PRO A 482 -14.59 -14.83 11.27
C PRO A 482 -15.14 -13.52 10.68
N GLU A 483 -15.53 -12.57 11.53
CA GLU A 483 -16.06 -11.26 11.12
C GLU A 483 -15.01 -10.36 10.48
N GLU A 484 -13.74 -10.59 10.80
CA GLU A 484 -12.59 -9.83 10.27
C GLU A 484 -12.03 -10.43 8.97
N TRP A 485 -12.64 -11.52 8.46
CA TRP A 485 -12.12 -12.22 7.30
C TRP A 485 -12.59 -11.61 5.98
N HIS A 486 -11.63 -11.22 5.14
CA HIS A 486 -11.89 -10.77 3.77
C HIS A 486 -11.98 -11.99 2.82
N PRO A 487 -13.10 -12.19 2.13
CA PRO A 487 -13.26 -13.32 1.20
C PRO A 487 -12.39 -13.14 -0.05
N VAL A 488 -12.17 -14.24 -0.73
CA VAL A 488 -11.56 -14.27 -2.07
C VAL A 488 -12.53 -13.62 -3.07
N GLU A 489 -12.03 -12.75 -3.94
CA GLU A 489 -12.80 -12.23 -5.08
C GLU A 489 -12.47 -13.06 -6.33
N ASP A 490 -13.24 -14.12 -6.55
CA ASP A 490 -13.14 -14.99 -7.74
C ASP A 490 -13.85 -14.41 -8.97
N THR A 491 -14.56 -13.33 -8.80
CA THR A 491 -15.16 -12.46 -9.84
C THR A 491 -15.29 -11.05 -9.30
N LEU A 492 -15.93 -10.15 -10.04
CA LEU A 492 -16.30 -8.82 -9.54
C LEU A 492 -17.45 -8.94 -8.55
N TYR A 493 -17.34 -8.23 -7.44
CA TYR A 493 -18.39 -8.14 -6.43
C TYR A 493 -18.75 -6.70 -6.09
N VAL A 494 -20.05 -6.47 -5.90
CA VAL A 494 -20.56 -5.32 -5.14
C VAL A 494 -20.84 -5.82 -3.74
N THR A 495 -20.05 -5.38 -2.79
CA THR A 495 -20.21 -5.74 -1.37
C THR A 495 -20.59 -4.52 -0.56
N GLY A 496 -21.21 -4.75 0.58
CA GLY A 496 -21.58 -3.69 1.50
C GLY A 496 -22.37 -4.20 2.68
N ARG A 497 -22.99 -3.27 3.40
CA ARG A 497 -23.77 -3.58 4.58
C ARG A 497 -25.13 -2.87 4.57
N LEU A 498 -26.15 -3.60 4.96
CA LEU A 498 -27.45 -3.05 5.32
C LEU A 498 -27.47 -2.77 6.81
N ARG A 499 -27.82 -1.54 7.18
CA ARG A 499 -28.00 -1.16 8.59
C ARG A 499 -29.44 -0.72 8.84
N SER A 500 -29.90 -0.97 10.03
CA SER A 500 -31.22 -0.48 10.46
C SER A 500 -31.08 0.87 11.17
N VAL A 501 -31.93 1.81 10.82
CA VAL A 501 -32.03 3.11 11.51
C VAL A 501 -32.56 2.92 12.94
N LYS A 502 -33.31 1.85 13.20
CA LYS A 502 -33.80 1.47 14.54
C LYS A 502 -33.21 0.13 14.96
N LYS A 503 -32.53 0.07 16.09
CA LYS A 503 -31.89 -1.16 16.63
C LYS A 503 -32.81 -2.38 16.71
N SER A 504 -34.14 -2.17 16.76
CA SER A 504 -35.15 -3.23 16.88
C SER A 504 -35.51 -3.94 15.56
N LEU A 505 -35.02 -3.47 14.42
CA LEU A 505 -35.33 -4.09 13.14
C LEU A 505 -34.26 -5.10 12.74
N PRO A 506 -34.66 -6.30 12.23
CA PRO A 506 -33.70 -7.29 11.79
C PRO A 506 -32.90 -6.77 10.58
N VAL A 507 -31.65 -7.16 10.52
CA VAL A 507 -30.77 -6.93 9.37
C VAL A 507 -30.44 -8.23 8.64
N ASP A 508 -30.74 -9.36 9.23
CA ASP A 508 -30.55 -10.71 8.69
C ASP A 508 -31.69 -11.10 7.74
N GLY A 509 -31.34 -11.79 6.66
CA GLY A 509 -32.31 -12.33 5.69
C GLY A 509 -33.07 -11.26 4.90
N ILE A 510 -32.62 -10.01 4.88
CA ILE A 510 -33.32 -8.94 4.15
C ILE A 510 -32.99 -9.06 2.65
N PRO A 511 -34.03 -9.21 1.79
CA PRO A 511 -33.81 -9.29 0.35
C PRO A 511 -33.36 -7.94 -0.21
N LEU A 512 -32.31 -7.97 -1.03
CA LEU A 512 -31.75 -6.80 -1.72
C LEU A 512 -31.78 -7.05 -3.24
N LYS A 513 -31.97 -5.97 -3.98
CA LYS A 513 -31.84 -5.93 -5.44
C LYS A 513 -30.78 -4.94 -5.84
N ALA A 514 -29.92 -5.31 -6.76
CA ALA A 514 -28.93 -4.45 -7.39
C ALA A 514 -29.30 -4.26 -8.86
N TYR A 515 -29.13 -3.03 -9.35
CA TYR A 515 -29.25 -2.67 -10.76
C TYR A 515 -27.97 -1.93 -11.14
N VAL A 516 -27.20 -2.50 -12.07
CA VAL A 516 -25.96 -1.94 -12.57
C VAL A 516 -26.17 -1.62 -14.05
N TYR A 517 -25.93 -0.39 -14.48
CA TYR A 517 -26.23 0.04 -15.84
C TYR A 517 -25.23 1.07 -16.38
N SER A 518 -24.91 0.95 -17.68
CA SER A 518 -24.04 1.87 -18.40
C SER A 518 -24.37 1.83 -19.90
N GLY A 519 -24.52 2.99 -20.52
CA GLY A 519 -24.63 3.13 -21.99
C GLY A 519 -25.72 2.28 -22.67
N GLY A 520 -26.85 2.01 -22.00
CA GLY A 520 -27.92 1.16 -22.52
C GLY A 520 -27.84 -0.32 -22.13
N SER A 521 -26.71 -0.78 -21.60
CA SER A 521 -26.56 -2.12 -21.01
C SER A 521 -26.98 -2.09 -19.54
N HIS A 522 -27.63 -3.15 -19.08
CA HIS A 522 -28.01 -3.29 -17.67
C HIS A 522 -27.80 -4.71 -17.18
N LEU A 523 -27.48 -4.82 -15.91
CA LEU A 523 -27.39 -6.07 -15.16
C LEU A 523 -28.22 -5.92 -13.91
N ASP A 524 -28.95 -6.92 -13.53
CA ASP A 524 -29.70 -6.96 -12.29
C ASP A 524 -29.37 -8.22 -11.49
N GLY A 525 -29.45 -8.07 -10.19
CA GLY A 525 -29.13 -9.13 -9.25
C GLY A 525 -29.98 -9.04 -8.00
N ALA A 526 -30.11 -10.18 -7.32
CA ALA A 526 -30.77 -10.25 -6.03
C ALA A 526 -29.92 -11.06 -5.06
N THR A 527 -29.90 -10.64 -3.81
CA THR A 527 -29.23 -11.35 -2.71
C THR A 527 -30.00 -11.14 -1.42
N VAL A 528 -29.58 -11.78 -0.36
CA VAL A 528 -30.08 -11.59 1.01
C VAL A 528 -28.91 -11.23 1.93
N THR A 529 -29.20 -10.43 2.94
CA THR A 529 -28.20 -10.07 3.95
C THR A 529 -27.91 -11.22 4.91
N ASP A 530 -26.70 -11.28 5.44
CA ASP A 530 -26.33 -12.18 6.54
C ASP A 530 -26.71 -11.60 7.92
N SER A 531 -26.40 -12.35 8.99
CA SER A 531 -26.67 -11.96 10.39
C SER A 531 -26.07 -10.62 10.82
N LEU A 532 -25.04 -10.14 10.13
CA LEU A 532 -24.38 -8.85 10.35
C LEU A 532 -24.86 -7.78 9.38
N GLY A 533 -25.86 -8.09 8.55
CA GLY A 533 -26.37 -7.22 7.52
C GLY A 533 -25.45 -7.07 6.31
N ARG A 534 -24.41 -7.89 6.15
CA ARG A 534 -23.53 -7.84 4.99
C ARG A 534 -24.20 -8.48 3.78
N TYR A 535 -23.86 -7.96 2.60
CA TYR A 535 -24.35 -8.50 1.34
C TYR A 535 -23.24 -8.52 0.28
N ALA A 536 -23.40 -9.41 -0.70
CA ALA A 536 -22.54 -9.48 -1.86
C ALA A 536 -23.37 -9.80 -3.11
N PHE A 537 -23.11 -9.09 -4.20
CA PHE A 537 -23.61 -9.40 -5.53
C PHE A 537 -22.41 -9.74 -6.41
N SER A 538 -22.41 -10.90 -7.01
CA SER A 538 -21.44 -11.25 -8.05
C SER A 538 -21.85 -10.60 -9.36
N LEU A 539 -20.87 -10.07 -10.09
CA LEU A 539 -21.05 -9.47 -11.40
C LEU A 539 -20.19 -10.23 -12.43
N PRO A 540 -20.64 -10.32 -13.68
CA PRO A 540 -19.77 -10.76 -14.77
C PRO A 540 -18.63 -9.77 -14.98
N ASP A 541 -17.69 -10.11 -15.85
CA ASP A 541 -16.61 -9.21 -16.25
C ASP A 541 -17.19 -7.97 -16.93
N VAL A 542 -17.15 -6.85 -16.23
CA VAL A 542 -17.53 -5.52 -16.75
C VAL A 542 -16.35 -4.58 -16.67
N TRP A 543 -16.27 -3.67 -17.63
CA TRP A 543 -15.16 -2.74 -17.81
C TRP A 543 -15.64 -1.30 -17.67
N GLY A 544 -14.80 -0.45 -17.10
CA GLY A 544 -15.11 0.95 -16.89
C GLY A 544 -16.08 1.22 -15.75
N GLU A 545 -16.61 2.45 -15.69
CA GLU A 545 -17.53 2.90 -14.65
C GLU A 545 -18.98 2.63 -15.04
N TRP A 546 -19.75 2.09 -14.09
CA TRP A 546 -21.15 1.76 -14.21
C TRP A 546 -21.95 2.45 -13.11
N ASN A 547 -23.18 2.85 -13.40
CA ASN A 547 -24.12 3.30 -12.37
C ASN A 547 -24.64 2.10 -11.57
N LEU A 548 -24.74 2.25 -10.26
CA LEU A 548 -25.23 1.24 -9.33
C LEU A 548 -26.43 1.76 -8.55
N GLN A 549 -27.53 1.02 -8.56
CA GLN A 549 -28.66 1.24 -7.69
C GLN A 549 -28.94 0.00 -6.85
N LEU A 550 -28.89 0.16 -5.54
CA LEU A 550 -29.23 -0.87 -4.57
C LEU A 550 -30.59 -0.56 -3.94
N LYS A 551 -31.41 -1.56 -3.71
CA LYS A 551 -32.76 -1.39 -3.18
C LYS A 551 -33.11 -2.51 -2.21
N ALA A 552 -33.52 -2.14 -0.98
CA ALA A 552 -34.06 -3.08 -0.02
C ALA A 552 -35.46 -3.56 -0.44
N GLY A 553 -35.69 -4.89 -0.43
CA GLY A 553 -36.89 -5.55 -0.94
C GLY A 553 -38.15 -5.44 -0.06
N VAL A 554 -38.04 -4.85 1.12
CA VAL A 554 -39.13 -4.83 2.12
C VAL A 554 -40.07 -3.63 1.85
N LYS A 555 -41.24 -3.87 1.22
CA LYS A 555 -42.15 -2.83 0.73
C LYS A 555 -42.58 -1.79 1.77
N LYS A 556 -42.87 -2.17 3.02
CA LYS A 556 -43.36 -1.25 4.08
C LYS A 556 -42.27 -0.65 4.98
N LEU A 557 -41.02 -1.09 4.89
CA LEU A 557 -39.95 -0.74 5.81
C LEU A 557 -38.72 -0.13 5.12
N LYS A 558 -38.79 0.13 3.81
CA LYS A 558 -37.65 0.66 3.03
C LYS A 558 -36.97 1.87 3.67
N SER A 559 -37.79 2.82 4.16
CA SER A 559 -37.30 4.04 4.80
C SER A 559 -36.56 3.85 6.13
N ARG A 560 -36.46 2.62 6.62
CA ARG A 560 -35.82 2.30 7.91
C ARG A 560 -34.47 1.59 7.78
N TYR A 561 -34.00 1.41 6.54
CA TYR A 561 -32.71 0.78 6.24
C TYR A 561 -31.80 1.73 5.48
N LEU A 562 -30.52 1.65 5.81
CA LEU A 562 -29.42 2.31 5.11
C LEU A 562 -28.57 1.25 4.40
N LEU A 563 -28.14 1.54 3.19
CA LEU A 563 -27.31 0.67 2.37
C LEU A 563 -25.96 1.34 2.13
N THR A 564 -24.89 0.68 2.51
CA THR A 564 -23.51 1.11 2.25
C THR A 564 -22.86 0.23 1.19
N VAL A 565 -21.85 0.71 0.52
CA VAL A 565 -21.06 -0.05 -0.45
C VAL A 565 -19.59 0.01 -0.04
N ASP A 566 -18.94 -1.14 0.02
CA ASP A 566 -17.51 -1.22 0.32
C ASP A 566 -16.71 -0.74 -0.90
N ARG A 567 -16.16 0.46 -0.83
CA ARG A 567 -15.42 1.07 -1.94
C ARG A 567 -13.93 1.06 -1.74
N ARG A 568 -13.50 1.40 -0.54
CA ARG A 568 -12.09 1.51 -0.20
C ARG A 568 -11.75 0.48 0.86
N PHE A 569 -10.86 -0.38 0.51
CA PHE A 569 -10.19 -1.29 1.40
C PHE A 569 -8.75 -1.38 0.90
N GLY A 570 -7.84 -1.52 1.80
CA GLY A 570 -6.42 -1.57 1.47
C GLY A 570 -5.60 -1.23 2.70
N PRO A 571 -4.31 -1.46 2.67
CA PRO A 571 -3.45 -1.10 3.78
C PRO A 571 -3.44 0.42 3.98
N PRO A 572 -3.34 0.89 5.23
CA PRO A 572 -3.13 2.31 5.50
C PRO A 572 -1.82 2.79 4.86
N ALA A 573 -1.71 4.10 4.62
CA ALA A 573 -0.46 4.69 4.16
C ALA A 573 0.64 4.43 5.21
N ARG A 574 1.80 3.96 4.75
CA ARG A 574 2.94 3.68 5.64
C ARG A 574 3.95 4.83 5.65
N ARG A 575 4.76 4.91 6.69
CA ARG A 575 5.93 5.77 6.69
C ARG A 575 6.99 5.17 5.77
N LEU A 576 7.61 6.02 4.96
CA LEU A 576 8.67 5.60 4.05
C LEU A 576 10.02 5.66 4.76
N SER A 577 10.92 4.73 4.45
CA SER A 577 12.31 4.80 4.90
C SER A 577 13.08 5.84 4.08
N SER A 578 14.02 6.53 4.71
CA SER A 578 14.94 7.43 4.00
C SER A 578 15.79 6.69 2.95
N TYR A 579 15.97 5.39 3.12
CA TYR A 579 16.70 4.54 2.15
C TYR A 579 15.88 4.19 0.92
N GLU A 580 14.56 4.14 1.03
CA GLU A 580 13.65 3.97 -0.12
C GLU A 580 13.55 5.25 -0.95
N CYS A 581 13.69 6.41 -0.29
CA CYS A 581 13.53 7.72 -0.89
C CYS A 581 14.87 8.27 -1.36
N ARG A 582 15.52 7.57 -2.28
CA ARG A 582 16.76 8.00 -2.93
C ARG A 582 16.53 8.16 -4.42
N ALA A 583 17.18 9.14 -5.00
CA ALA A 583 17.19 9.40 -6.44
C ALA A 583 18.66 9.49 -6.87
N LEU A 584 19.28 8.34 -7.09
CA LEU A 584 20.68 8.26 -7.49
C LEU A 584 20.75 8.00 -9.00
N PRO A 585 21.56 8.76 -9.76
CA PRO A 585 21.86 8.39 -11.13
C PRO A 585 22.62 7.06 -11.14
N VAL A 586 22.33 6.21 -12.11
CA VAL A 586 23.08 4.97 -12.32
C VAL A 586 24.42 5.34 -12.95
N LEU A 587 25.48 4.85 -12.34
CA LEU A 587 26.82 5.02 -12.93
C LEU A 587 26.94 4.07 -14.16
N PRO A 588 27.62 4.53 -15.24
CA PRO A 588 27.77 3.74 -16.47
C PRO A 588 28.37 2.35 -16.27
N SER A 589 29.18 2.16 -15.20
CA SER A 589 29.80 0.87 -14.85
C SER A 589 28.83 -0.17 -14.33
N ASP A 590 27.61 0.19 -13.93
CA ASP A 590 26.61 -0.72 -13.36
C ASP A 590 25.68 -1.32 -14.43
N LEU A 591 25.94 -1.00 -15.71
CA LEU A 591 25.09 -1.37 -16.83
C LEU A 591 25.69 -2.57 -17.57
N PRO A 592 24.92 -3.62 -17.90
CA PRO A 592 25.37 -4.64 -18.83
C PRO A 592 25.56 -3.98 -20.22
N LEU A 593 26.79 -3.75 -20.58
CA LEU A 593 27.21 -3.08 -21.79
C LEU A 593 26.85 -3.90 -23.04
N LEU A 594 26.06 -3.35 -23.91
CA LEU A 594 26.21 -3.60 -25.33
C LEU A 594 27.57 -3.00 -25.75
N PRO A 595 28.35 -3.64 -26.66
CA PRO A 595 29.76 -3.36 -26.80
C PRO A 595 30.13 -1.90 -27.06
N ASP A 596 31.27 -1.50 -26.51
CA ASP A 596 31.82 -0.22 -26.12
C ASP A 596 32.09 0.80 -27.25
N THR A 597 31.75 0.53 -28.51
CA THR A 597 32.11 1.40 -29.62
C THR A 597 30.92 1.73 -30.49
N MET A 598 30.22 2.79 -30.13
CA MET A 598 29.12 3.28 -30.96
C MET A 598 29.37 4.71 -31.39
N GLU A 599 29.92 4.87 -32.58
CA GLU A 599 29.82 6.13 -33.33
C GLU A 599 28.42 6.18 -33.98
N PHE A 600 27.70 7.25 -33.73
CA PHE A 600 26.43 7.50 -34.43
C PHE A 600 26.73 7.93 -35.86
N ASP A 601 26.28 7.17 -36.85
CA ASP A 601 26.16 7.67 -38.19
C ASP A 601 25.02 8.70 -38.20
N THR A 602 25.37 9.93 -38.41
CA THR A 602 24.39 10.95 -38.80
C THR A 602 23.87 10.56 -40.18
N LEU A 603 22.69 9.90 -40.19
CA LEU A 603 21.95 9.78 -41.44
C LEU A 603 21.72 11.18 -42.01
N PRO A 604 22.00 11.44 -43.29
CA PRO A 604 21.70 12.73 -43.89
C PRO A 604 20.18 12.96 -43.70
N LEU A 605 19.85 13.98 -42.95
CA LEU A 605 18.50 14.49 -42.81
C LEU A 605 18.06 14.92 -44.22
N LEU A 606 17.29 14.09 -44.86
CA LEU A 606 16.56 14.50 -46.07
C LEU A 606 15.66 15.67 -45.67
N SER A 607 15.81 16.78 -46.32
CA SER A 607 15.09 18.01 -45.99
C SER A 607 13.60 17.75 -45.93
N LEU A 608 12.97 18.20 -44.87
CA LEU A 608 11.53 18.07 -44.60
C LEU A 608 10.64 18.53 -45.76
N SER A 609 11.16 19.39 -46.64
CA SER A 609 10.46 19.95 -47.81
C SER A 609 10.17 18.95 -48.91
N GLU A 610 10.91 17.84 -49.00
CA GLU A 610 10.76 16.88 -50.12
C GLU A 610 9.79 15.71 -49.81
N ARG A 611 9.31 15.58 -48.56
CA ARG A 611 8.49 14.42 -48.12
C ARG A 611 7.15 14.75 -47.49
N LEU A 612 6.79 16.02 -47.37
CA LEU A 612 5.51 16.41 -46.76
C LEU A 612 4.38 16.43 -47.83
N HIS A 613 3.79 15.27 -48.12
CA HIS A 613 2.37 15.26 -48.45
C HIS A 613 1.61 15.44 -47.14
N LYS A 614 1.28 16.71 -46.81
CA LYS A 614 0.30 17.00 -45.75
C LYS A 614 -1.01 16.33 -46.14
N LEU A 615 -1.31 15.17 -45.54
CA LEU A 615 -2.67 14.72 -45.43
C LEU A 615 -3.45 15.81 -44.70
N PRO A 616 -4.64 16.22 -45.16
CA PRO A 616 -5.46 17.16 -44.41
C PRO A 616 -5.65 16.64 -43.00
N GLU A 617 -5.43 17.51 -42.01
CA GLU A 617 -5.65 17.24 -40.62
C GLU A 617 -7.08 16.75 -40.46
N VAL A 618 -7.27 15.46 -40.23
CA VAL A 618 -8.57 14.87 -39.92
C VAL A 618 -8.82 15.19 -38.48
N ASP A 619 -9.47 16.33 -38.23
CA ASP A 619 -9.99 16.68 -36.92
C ASP A 619 -11.07 15.65 -36.55
N VAL A 620 -10.65 14.55 -35.94
CA VAL A 620 -11.56 13.55 -35.38
C VAL A 620 -12.18 14.15 -34.14
N LYS A 621 -13.19 14.98 -34.32
CA LYS A 621 -14.10 15.37 -33.28
C LYS A 621 -14.93 14.15 -32.86
N ALA A 622 -14.32 13.28 -32.10
CA ALA A 622 -15.05 12.30 -31.32
C ALA A 622 -15.97 13.09 -30.38
N LYS A 623 -17.24 13.21 -30.73
CA LYS A 623 -18.28 13.63 -29.79
C LYS A 623 -18.35 12.58 -28.70
N ARG A 624 -17.47 12.70 -27.72
CA ARG A 624 -17.55 11.95 -26.47
C ARG A 624 -18.84 12.42 -25.80
N ARG A 625 -19.91 11.64 -25.90
CA ARG A 625 -21.08 11.76 -25.04
C ARG A 625 -20.68 11.35 -23.64
N PHE A 626 -20.20 12.31 -22.88
CA PHE A 626 -20.06 12.17 -21.46
C PHE A 626 -21.25 12.79 -20.75
N THR A 627 -21.67 12.18 -19.65
CA THR A 627 -22.43 12.90 -18.65
C THR A 627 -21.48 13.95 -18.08
N ASP A 628 -21.67 15.19 -18.47
CA ASP A 628 -20.71 16.29 -18.38
C ASP A 628 -20.28 16.66 -16.95
N GLY A 629 -21.00 16.21 -15.90
CA GLY A 629 -20.69 16.55 -14.52
C GLY A 629 -19.49 15.81 -13.94
N ALA A 630 -19.42 14.50 -14.07
CA ALA A 630 -18.38 13.70 -13.38
C ALA A 630 -16.96 13.88 -13.94
N ARG A 631 -16.81 14.30 -15.20
CA ARG A 631 -15.50 14.52 -15.82
C ARG A 631 -14.97 15.93 -15.71
N ALA A 632 -15.85 16.92 -15.74
CA ALA A 632 -15.46 18.27 -15.41
C ALA A 632 -14.89 18.28 -13.98
N ALA A 633 -15.55 17.63 -13.02
CA ALA A 633 -15.09 17.51 -11.65
C ALA A 633 -13.71 16.82 -11.55
N TRP A 634 -13.50 15.69 -12.24
CA TRP A 634 -12.20 14.98 -12.17
C TRP A 634 -11.03 15.80 -12.75
N ALA A 635 -11.25 16.50 -13.86
CA ALA A 635 -10.22 17.38 -14.44
C ALA A 635 -9.89 18.57 -13.53
N THR A 636 -10.79 18.94 -12.63
CA THR A 636 -10.64 20.10 -11.74
C THR A 636 -9.91 19.75 -10.44
N GLU A 637 -10.01 18.54 -9.93
CA GLU A 637 -9.39 18.13 -8.65
C GLU A 637 -7.84 18.15 -8.63
N LYS A 638 -7.22 18.05 -9.78
CA LYS A 638 -5.76 18.00 -9.91
C LYS A 638 -5.04 19.19 -9.27
N ARG A 639 -5.64 20.38 -9.25
CA ARG A 639 -5.04 21.55 -8.60
C ARG A 639 -5.06 21.42 -7.07
N GLY A 640 -6.17 20.98 -6.48
CA GLY A 640 -6.23 20.71 -5.06
C GLY A 640 -5.24 19.61 -4.66
N GLN A 641 -5.13 18.55 -5.43
CA GLN A 641 -4.17 17.46 -5.22
C GLN A 641 -2.72 17.95 -5.26
N TYR A 642 -2.40 18.83 -6.21
CA TYR A 642 -1.04 19.38 -6.35
C TYR A 642 -0.58 20.15 -5.10
N TRP A 643 -1.47 20.97 -4.54
CA TRP A 643 -1.13 21.85 -3.41
C TRP A 643 -1.36 21.20 -2.04
N ALA A 644 -2.12 20.11 -1.95
CA ALA A 644 -2.63 19.57 -0.69
C ALA A 644 -1.55 19.21 0.34
N ASP A 645 -1.70 19.74 1.55
CA ASP A 645 -1.02 19.25 2.75
C ASP A 645 -1.91 18.22 3.47
N VAL A 646 -3.24 18.42 3.42
CA VAL A 646 -4.26 17.56 4.02
C VAL A 646 -5.36 17.29 2.99
N TYR A 647 -5.85 16.08 2.97
CA TYR A 647 -6.89 15.62 2.06
C TYR A 647 -8.00 14.90 2.82
N TYR A 648 -9.23 15.19 2.45
CA TYR A 648 -10.41 14.46 2.90
C TYR A 648 -11.25 14.03 1.69
N ASP A 649 -11.58 12.75 1.66
CA ASP A 649 -12.56 12.19 0.74
C ASP A 649 -13.94 12.31 1.38
N CYS A 650 -14.77 13.21 0.88
CA CYS A 650 -16.09 13.45 1.45
C CYS A 650 -17.05 12.28 1.21
N ASP A 651 -16.86 11.51 0.14
CA ASP A 651 -17.60 10.29 -0.10
C ASP A 651 -17.32 9.24 0.97
N GLU A 652 -16.03 9.06 1.33
CA GLU A 652 -15.61 8.15 2.40
C GLU A 652 -16.12 8.62 3.77
N GLU A 653 -16.01 9.90 4.03
CA GLU A 653 -16.54 10.49 5.27
C GLU A 653 -18.07 10.36 5.35
N THR A 654 -18.79 10.58 4.25
CA THR A 654 -20.23 10.35 4.15
C THR A 654 -20.60 8.89 4.41
N GLU A 655 -19.85 7.95 3.81
CA GLU A 655 -20.05 6.53 4.07
C GLU A 655 -19.79 6.19 5.54
N ARG A 656 -18.80 6.82 6.18
CA ARG A 656 -18.52 6.62 7.60
C ARG A 656 -19.69 7.05 8.48
N TYR A 657 -20.31 8.21 8.24
CA TYR A 657 -21.51 8.64 8.98
C TYR A 657 -22.68 7.67 8.77
N LEU A 658 -22.88 7.22 7.54
CA LEU A 658 -23.91 6.22 7.24
C LEU A 658 -23.60 4.88 7.90
N ASP A 659 -22.32 4.49 7.99
CA ASP A 659 -21.87 3.28 8.64
C ASP A 659 -22.07 3.31 10.16
N GLU A 660 -21.91 4.47 10.76
CA GLU A 660 -22.19 4.69 12.18
C GLU A 660 -23.70 4.81 12.46
N GLY A 661 -24.54 4.80 11.42
CA GLY A 661 -25.98 4.99 11.55
C GLY A 661 -26.40 6.42 11.91
N LYS A 662 -25.50 7.38 11.66
CA LYS A 662 -25.72 8.80 11.89
C LYS A 662 -26.36 9.45 10.65
N GLU A 663 -27.05 10.56 10.84
CA GLU A 663 -27.49 11.41 9.73
C GLU A 663 -26.27 12.10 9.10
N ILE A 664 -26.36 12.35 7.80
CA ILE A 664 -25.31 13.07 7.08
C ILE A 664 -25.27 14.50 7.62
N PRO A 665 -24.13 14.97 8.16
CA PRO A 665 -24.04 16.29 8.75
C PRO A 665 -24.07 17.40 7.68
N LEU A 666 -24.32 18.62 8.11
CA LEU A 666 -24.00 19.79 7.30
C LEU A 666 -22.49 19.80 7.04
N PHE A 667 -22.08 20.23 5.87
CA PHE A 667 -20.66 20.31 5.49
C PHE A 667 -19.86 21.14 6.50
N LYS A 668 -20.42 22.25 6.96
CA LYS A 668 -19.83 23.09 8.01
C LYS A 668 -19.54 22.30 9.29
N ASP A 669 -20.55 21.59 9.81
CA ASP A 669 -20.43 20.87 11.08
C ASP A 669 -19.44 19.71 10.97
N TRP A 670 -19.42 19.04 9.83
CA TRP A 670 -18.43 18.03 9.51
C TRP A 670 -17.01 18.64 9.46
N PHE A 671 -16.84 19.76 8.74
CA PHE A 671 -15.55 20.41 8.59
C PHE A 671 -14.99 20.84 9.95
N MET A 672 -15.80 21.51 10.77
CA MET A 672 -15.42 21.91 12.13
C MET A 672 -15.09 20.73 13.04
N GLY A 673 -15.83 19.66 12.95
CA GLY A 673 -15.61 18.47 13.79
C GLY A 673 -14.51 17.53 13.30
N ARG A 674 -14.09 17.62 12.06
CA ARG A 674 -13.17 16.68 11.42
C ARG A 674 -11.80 17.27 11.10
N VAL A 675 -11.77 18.53 10.70
CA VAL A 675 -10.53 19.23 10.37
C VAL A 675 -9.92 19.80 11.66
N GLU A 676 -8.79 19.23 12.06
CA GLU A 676 -8.08 19.72 13.26
C GLU A 676 -7.66 21.18 13.08
N PHE A 677 -7.83 21.96 14.14
CA PHE A 677 -7.50 23.39 14.18
C PHE A 677 -8.32 24.29 13.22
N ALA A 678 -9.44 23.80 12.74
CA ALA A 678 -10.37 24.65 11.97
C ALA A 678 -11.32 25.40 12.91
N ASP A 679 -11.48 26.69 12.67
CA ASP A 679 -12.48 27.55 13.32
C ASP A 679 -13.24 28.29 12.23
N LEU A 680 -14.55 28.08 12.13
CA LEU A 680 -15.43 28.68 11.15
C LEU A 680 -16.42 29.61 11.88
N ASN A 681 -15.91 30.70 12.40
CA ASN A 681 -16.75 31.77 12.95
C ASN A 681 -17.52 32.39 11.78
N ASN A 682 -18.80 32.48 11.76
CA ASN A 682 -19.64 33.14 10.76
C ASN A 682 -19.51 32.62 9.32
N LEU A 683 -20.08 31.45 9.04
CA LEU A 683 -20.33 31.05 7.67
C LEU A 683 -21.52 31.83 7.11
N LEU A 684 -21.31 33.07 6.73
CA LEU A 684 -22.20 33.83 5.83
C LEU A 684 -22.03 33.41 4.36
N PHE A 685 -21.78 32.11 4.15
CA PHE A 685 -21.66 31.58 2.82
C PHE A 685 -23.03 31.42 2.23
N PHE A 686 -23.33 32.11 1.18
CA PHE A 686 -24.32 31.76 0.16
C PHE A 686 -25.71 32.34 0.30
N PRO A 687 -25.90 33.51 -0.33
CA PRO A 687 -27.23 33.90 -0.72
C PRO A 687 -27.76 32.95 -1.80
N GLY A 688 -28.84 32.23 -1.53
CA GLY A 688 -29.55 31.47 -2.51
C GLY A 688 -29.87 30.02 -2.22
N ILE A 689 -29.68 29.53 -1.01
CA ILE A 689 -30.08 28.16 -0.68
C ILE A 689 -31.48 28.20 -0.08
N ASP A 690 -32.46 27.81 -0.89
CA ASP A 690 -33.81 27.57 -0.45
C ASP A 690 -33.89 26.20 0.29
N VAL A 691 -33.62 26.22 1.59
CA VAL A 691 -33.91 25.10 2.46
C VAL A 691 -35.34 25.24 2.92
N LYS A 692 -36.24 24.50 2.32
CA LYS A 692 -37.67 24.49 2.63
C LYS A 692 -37.95 24.56 4.12
N GLY A 693 -38.26 25.72 4.62
CA GLY A 693 -39.05 25.94 5.82
C GLY A 693 -38.34 26.12 7.15
N ALA A 694 -37.03 26.23 7.18
CA ALA A 694 -36.31 26.63 8.39
C ALA A 694 -35.17 27.58 8.03
N LEU A 695 -35.28 28.84 8.46
CA LEU A 695 -34.16 29.78 8.38
C LEU A 695 -32.99 29.22 9.19
N THR A 696 -31.91 28.91 8.53
CA THR A 696 -30.66 28.59 9.21
C THR A 696 -30.09 29.86 9.85
N PRO A 697 -29.21 29.77 10.84
CA PRO A 697 -28.48 30.91 11.39
C PRO A 697 -27.81 31.78 10.32
N VAL A 698 -27.46 31.16 9.18
CA VAL A 698 -26.87 31.79 8.01
C VAL A 698 -27.88 32.68 7.31
N GLU A 699 -29.11 32.19 7.07
CA GLU A 699 -30.18 32.97 6.44
C GLU A 699 -30.62 34.15 7.30
N LEU A 700 -30.57 33.97 8.65
CA LEU A 700 -30.88 35.04 9.60
C LEU A 700 -29.82 36.15 9.57
N ALA A 701 -28.54 35.78 9.41
CA ALA A 701 -27.44 36.72 9.30
C ALA A 701 -27.47 37.45 7.93
N VAL A 702 -27.70 36.73 6.82
CA VAL A 702 -27.88 37.35 5.49
C VAL A 702 -29.10 38.24 5.46
N ALA A 703 -30.23 37.80 6.05
CA ALA A 703 -31.41 38.62 6.14
C ALA A 703 -31.20 39.90 6.97
N LYS A 704 -30.44 39.84 8.04
CA LYS A 704 -30.05 41.02 8.83
C LYS A 704 -29.13 41.96 8.05
N ASP A 705 -28.18 41.43 7.29
CA ASP A 705 -27.27 42.26 6.49
C ASP A 705 -27.99 42.91 5.32
N THR A 706 -28.91 42.21 4.64
CA THR A 706 -29.74 42.74 3.59
C THR A 706 -30.69 43.82 4.11
N LEU A 707 -31.29 43.64 5.31
CA LEU A 707 -32.15 44.62 5.93
C LEU A 707 -31.43 45.88 6.36
N VAL A 708 -30.13 45.78 6.75
CA VAL A 708 -29.30 46.94 7.04
C VAL A 708 -28.91 47.69 5.79
N ARG A 709 -28.73 47.05 4.64
CA ARG A 709 -28.43 47.67 3.38
C ARG A 709 -29.60 48.32 2.67
N GLU A 710 -30.82 47.83 2.91
CA GLU A 710 -32.03 48.43 2.35
C GLU A 710 -32.56 49.63 3.16
N GLY A 711 -32.03 49.90 4.32
CA GLY A 711 -32.40 51.00 5.19
C GLY A 711 -31.67 52.33 4.94
N GLY A 712 -31.53 52.73 3.70
CA GLY A 712 -31.28 54.08 3.19
C GLY A 712 -30.30 54.97 3.97
N GLY A 713 -28.98 54.73 3.80
CA GLY A 713 -27.91 55.67 4.15
C GLY A 713 -26.91 55.67 3.03
N LEU A 714 -26.35 56.82 2.71
CA LEU A 714 -25.29 57.03 1.72
C LEU A 714 -24.25 55.90 1.71
N SER A 715 -23.89 55.45 0.54
CA SER A 715 -23.06 54.30 0.25
C SER A 715 -21.87 54.13 1.20
N ASP A 716 -21.98 53.15 2.06
CA ASP A 716 -20.88 52.70 2.95
C ASP A 716 -19.62 52.33 2.20
N GLU A 717 -19.64 52.21 0.85
CA GLU A 717 -18.50 51.96 -0.01
C GLU A 717 -17.48 53.12 -0.04
N GLU A 718 -17.90 54.36 0.14
CA GLU A 718 -16.98 55.51 0.18
C GLU A 718 -16.35 55.64 1.58
N GLU A 719 -17.06 55.37 2.66
CA GLU A 719 -16.51 55.36 4.00
C GLU A 719 -15.59 54.13 4.27
N GLU A 720 -15.92 52.95 3.79
CA GLU A 720 -15.06 51.79 3.88
C GLU A 720 -13.77 51.96 3.05
N THR A 721 -13.84 52.60 1.91
CA THR A 721 -12.64 52.85 1.07
C THR A 721 -11.70 53.86 1.76
N GLU A 722 -12.22 54.86 2.49
CA GLU A 722 -11.42 55.79 3.28
C GLU A 722 -10.87 55.16 4.57
N ALA A 723 -11.62 54.31 5.25
CA ALA A 723 -11.17 53.60 6.45
C ALA A 723 -10.04 52.61 6.15
N ILE A 724 -10.08 51.91 5.01
CA ILE A 724 -9.03 51.02 4.55
C ILE A 724 -7.78 51.81 4.10
N ALA A 725 -7.97 52.98 3.46
CA ALA A 725 -6.83 53.85 3.08
C ALA A 725 -6.12 54.43 4.30
N ASN A 726 -6.80 54.61 5.43
CA ASN A 726 -6.29 55.19 6.66
C ASN A 726 -5.76 54.15 7.69
N GLY A 727 -5.64 52.88 7.34
CA GLY A 727 -5.03 51.86 8.22
C GLY A 727 -5.87 51.46 9.42
N GLY A 728 -7.19 51.57 9.33
CA GLY A 728 -8.11 51.11 10.36
C GLY A 728 -7.99 49.59 10.64
N GLU A 729 -7.93 49.19 11.89
CA GLU A 729 -7.94 47.77 12.29
C GLU A 729 -9.28 47.16 11.91
N CYS A 730 -9.24 46.14 11.01
CA CYS A 730 -10.41 45.31 10.76
C CYS A 730 -10.77 44.50 12.00
N GLN A 731 -12.05 44.42 12.29
CA GLN A 731 -12.54 43.59 13.37
C GLN A 731 -12.53 42.11 12.95
N ASP A 732 -12.45 41.20 13.92
CA ASP A 732 -12.37 39.71 13.70
C ASP A 732 -13.56 39.12 12.90
N GLU A 733 -14.59 39.91 12.59
CA GLU A 733 -15.76 39.53 11.84
C GLU A 733 -15.53 39.34 10.32
N ASP A 734 -14.37 39.79 9.79
CA ASP A 734 -14.04 39.81 8.37
C ASP A 734 -13.49 38.46 7.85
N TYR A 735 -13.32 37.45 8.70
CA TYR A 735 -12.75 36.17 8.35
C TYR A 735 -13.82 35.10 8.21
N ILE A 736 -13.84 34.42 7.06
CA ILE A 736 -14.76 33.29 6.79
C ILE A 736 -14.22 31.98 7.39
N GLY A 737 -13.34 32.03 8.35
CA GLY A 737 -12.77 30.93 9.08
C GLY A 737 -11.24 30.99 9.16
N ARG A 738 -10.70 30.22 10.10
CA ARG A 738 -9.26 30.06 10.32
C ARG A 738 -8.89 28.58 10.35
N TYR A 739 -7.70 28.29 9.89
CA TYR A 739 -7.06 26.98 10.00
C TYR A 739 -5.68 27.17 10.60
N LYS A 740 -5.41 26.57 11.75
CA LYS A 740 -4.18 26.78 12.54
C LYS A 740 -3.88 28.27 12.82
N GLY A 741 -4.91 29.08 12.97
CA GLY A 741 -4.81 30.51 13.20
C GLY A 741 -4.69 31.36 11.93
N HIS A 742 -4.46 30.79 10.76
CA HIS A 742 -4.39 31.50 9.48
C HIS A 742 -5.76 31.66 8.84
N PRO A 743 -6.12 32.80 8.26
CA PRO A 743 -7.36 32.99 7.52
C PRO A 743 -7.49 31.99 6.37
N ILE A 744 -8.70 31.47 6.16
CA ILE A 744 -8.97 30.50 5.07
C ILE A 744 -9.35 31.23 3.79
N VAL A 745 -8.68 30.86 2.68
CA VAL A 745 -9.10 31.16 1.31
C VAL A 745 -9.83 29.96 0.75
N TRP A 746 -11.09 30.13 0.37
CA TRP A 746 -11.92 29.06 -0.17
C TRP A 746 -11.88 29.02 -1.68
N ILE A 747 -11.57 27.87 -2.25
CA ILE A 747 -11.60 27.60 -3.69
C ILE A 747 -12.61 26.48 -3.93
N LEU A 748 -13.71 26.76 -4.60
CA LEU A 748 -14.78 25.82 -4.90
C LEU A 748 -14.75 25.48 -6.39
N ASP A 749 -14.58 24.20 -6.71
CA ASP A 749 -14.47 23.71 -8.09
C ASP A 749 -13.51 24.55 -8.96
N ASN A 750 -12.34 24.92 -8.39
CA ASN A 750 -11.31 25.81 -8.93
C ASN A 750 -11.73 27.28 -9.15
N VAL A 751 -12.79 27.73 -8.51
CA VAL A 751 -13.21 29.13 -8.50
C VAL A 751 -13.01 29.71 -7.11
N TYR A 752 -12.43 30.89 -7.01
CA TYR A 752 -12.32 31.60 -5.72
C TYR A 752 -13.73 31.89 -5.19
N ALA A 753 -14.04 31.42 -4.00
CA ALA A 753 -15.36 31.49 -3.38
C ALA A 753 -15.44 32.46 -2.19
N GLY A 754 -14.30 32.96 -1.69
CA GLY A 754 -14.27 33.94 -0.61
C GLY A 754 -13.17 33.64 0.44
N GLY A 755 -13.04 34.47 1.46
CA GLY A 755 -12.12 34.34 2.59
C GLY A 755 -10.79 35.10 2.41
N GLY A 756 -9.83 34.88 3.31
CA GLY A 756 -8.47 35.40 3.24
C GLY A 756 -8.22 36.72 4.00
N GLY A 757 -9.15 37.22 4.80
CA GLY A 757 -8.97 38.41 5.64
C GLY A 757 -9.05 39.74 4.89
N LYS A 758 -8.45 40.78 5.45
CA LYS A 758 -8.53 42.17 5.02
C LYS A 758 -8.36 42.47 3.52
N LEU A 759 -7.67 41.61 2.79
CA LEU A 759 -7.33 41.81 1.37
C LEU A 759 -8.27 41.10 0.40
N ALA A 760 -9.08 40.16 0.86
CA ALA A 760 -10.00 39.41 0.00
C ALA A 760 -11.14 40.28 -0.57
N MET A 761 -11.46 41.42 0.04
CA MET A 761 -12.50 42.32 -0.42
C MET A 761 -12.09 43.22 -1.60
N LYS A 762 -10.82 43.25 -1.99
CA LYS A 762 -10.40 44.04 -3.17
C LYS A 762 -10.40 43.22 -4.46
N VAL A 763 -11.47 42.48 -4.74
CA VAL A 763 -11.80 42.11 -6.12
C VAL A 763 -12.29 43.39 -6.80
N PRO A 764 -11.69 43.84 -7.91
CA PRO A 764 -12.14 45.06 -8.58
C PRO A 764 -13.63 44.97 -8.87
N VAL A 765 -14.39 45.88 -8.33
CA VAL A 765 -15.81 46.09 -8.67
C VAL A 765 -15.85 46.38 -10.17
N GLY A 766 -16.13 45.37 -10.99
CA GLY A 766 -16.12 45.53 -12.46
C GLY A 766 -15.82 44.23 -13.22
N ALA A 767 -15.24 43.24 -12.62
CA ALA A 767 -15.18 41.89 -13.21
C ALA A 767 -16.61 41.32 -13.12
N LYS A 768 -17.42 41.49 -14.18
CA LYS A 768 -18.62 40.71 -14.38
C LYS A 768 -18.19 39.24 -14.42
N THR A 769 -18.05 38.63 -13.26
CA THR A 769 -18.13 37.20 -13.16
C THR A 769 -19.48 36.83 -13.73
N LYS A 770 -19.44 36.17 -14.89
CA LYS A 770 -20.65 35.46 -15.33
C LYS A 770 -21.05 34.65 -14.11
N LYS A 771 -22.26 34.85 -13.65
CA LYS A 771 -22.97 34.00 -12.71
C LYS A 771 -22.88 32.57 -13.22
N ASN A 772 -21.83 31.89 -12.96
CA ASN A 772 -21.80 30.43 -12.94
C ASN A 772 -22.40 30.09 -11.58
N ASP A 773 -23.50 29.37 -11.60
CA ASP A 773 -24.19 28.87 -10.42
C ASP A 773 -23.31 27.88 -9.67
N VAL A 774 -22.25 28.36 -9.04
CA VAL A 774 -21.36 27.58 -8.16
C VAL A 774 -21.93 27.72 -6.75
N SER A 775 -22.72 26.74 -6.33
CA SER A 775 -23.22 26.66 -4.96
C SER A 775 -22.35 25.82 -4.09
N PHE A 776 -22.01 26.32 -2.92
CA PHE A 776 -21.23 25.57 -1.93
C PHE A 776 -22.02 24.36 -1.40
N PRO A 777 -21.37 23.22 -1.08
CA PRO A 777 -22.06 22.08 -0.49
C PRO A 777 -22.74 22.43 0.84
N VAL A 778 -24.03 22.16 0.96
CA VAL A 778 -24.76 22.33 2.22
C VAL A 778 -24.56 21.13 3.12
N PHE A 779 -24.67 19.94 2.54
CA PHE A 779 -24.45 18.68 3.21
C PHE A 779 -23.14 18.04 2.76
N LEU A 780 -22.58 17.21 3.63
CA LEU A 780 -21.32 16.52 3.36
C LEU A 780 -21.36 15.66 2.06
N ASP A 781 -22.50 15.05 1.76
CA ASP A 781 -22.70 14.21 0.57
C ASP A 781 -22.81 15.01 -0.76
N GLU A 782 -22.83 16.32 -0.68
CA GLU A 782 -22.76 17.20 -1.85
C GLU A 782 -21.31 17.54 -2.22
N ALA A 783 -20.39 17.44 -1.25
CA ALA A 783 -18.96 17.56 -1.49
C ALA A 783 -18.37 16.20 -1.93
N LYS A 784 -17.40 16.26 -2.80
CA LYS A 784 -16.64 15.09 -3.26
C LYS A 784 -15.31 14.95 -2.51
N SER A 785 -14.58 16.06 -2.41
CA SER A 785 -13.27 16.09 -1.79
C SER A 785 -12.92 17.47 -1.26
N VAL A 786 -12.08 17.48 -0.23
CA VAL A 786 -11.50 18.69 0.37
C VAL A 786 -10.01 18.56 0.45
N TYR A 787 -9.29 19.57 -0.01
CA TYR A 787 -7.83 19.68 0.06
C TYR A 787 -7.45 20.95 0.79
N ILE A 788 -6.52 20.87 1.73
CA ILE A 788 -6.08 22.01 2.54
C ILE A 788 -4.58 22.18 2.40
N THR A 789 -4.14 23.43 2.24
CA THR A 789 -2.71 23.77 2.18
C THR A 789 -2.44 25.13 2.80
N GLU A 790 -1.26 25.25 3.39
CA GLU A 790 -0.70 26.53 3.89
C GLU A 790 0.28 27.16 2.88
N ASP A 791 0.36 26.63 1.65
CA ASP A 791 1.26 27.14 0.61
C ASP A 791 0.75 28.44 0.00
N PRO A 792 1.49 29.55 0.13
CA PRO A 792 1.10 30.84 -0.46
C PRO A 792 0.99 30.80 -1.99
N GLY A 793 1.68 29.87 -2.67
CA GLY A 793 1.54 29.67 -4.11
C GLY A 793 0.17 29.17 -4.52
N ALA A 794 -0.54 28.45 -3.64
CA ALA A 794 -1.88 27.97 -3.91
C ALA A 794 -2.86 29.15 -4.03
N SER A 795 -2.87 30.07 -3.07
CA SER A 795 -3.71 31.25 -3.07
C SER A 795 -3.30 32.24 -4.17
N ALA A 796 -1.99 32.44 -4.37
CA ALA A 796 -1.47 33.32 -5.42
C ALA A 796 -1.90 32.91 -6.83
N SER A 797 -2.07 31.62 -7.09
CA SER A 797 -2.56 31.10 -8.38
C SER A 797 -3.99 31.52 -8.72
N TYR A 798 -4.73 32.04 -7.74
CA TYR A 798 -6.10 32.60 -7.90
C TYR A 798 -6.14 34.13 -7.76
N HIS A 799 -5.03 34.80 -8.09
CA HIS A 799 -4.88 36.25 -8.01
C HIS A 799 -5.02 36.84 -6.60
N TYR A 800 -4.87 36.01 -5.56
CA TYR A 800 -4.77 36.51 -4.19
C TYR A 800 -3.38 37.12 -3.98
N PRO A 801 -3.26 38.36 -3.45
CA PRO A 801 -1.95 39.00 -3.30
C PRO A 801 -1.01 38.19 -2.41
N PRO A 802 0.21 37.84 -2.87
CA PRO A 802 1.11 36.96 -2.13
C PRO A 802 1.78 37.62 -0.91
N PHE A 803 1.55 38.92 -0.66
CA PHE A 803 2.20 39.69 0.38
C PHE A 803 1.29 40.06 1.56
N ALA A 804 0.09 39.56 1.56
CA ALA A 804 -0.77 39.68 2.73
C ALA A 804 -0.46 38.52 3.68
N GLU A 805 -0.98 38.53 4.84
CA GLU A 805 -0.86 37.55 5.90
C GLU A 805 -0.78 36.09 5.39
N GLU A 806 -0.08 35.20 6.10
CA GLU A 806 -0.09 33.78 5.83
C GLU A 806 -1.54 33.27 5.83
N VAL A 807 -1.97 32.69 4.71
CA VAL A 807 -3.32 32.16 4.54
C VAL A 807 -3.32 30.65 4.34
N ALA A 808 -4.35 29.96 4.81
CA ALA A 808 -4.61 28.59 4.45
C ALA A 808 -5.58 28.55 3.28
N THR A 809 -5.26 27.77 2.22
CA THR A 809 -6.13 27.60 1.07
C THR A 809 -6.88 26.28 1.20
N VAL A 810 -8.21 26.32 1.10
CA VAL A 810 -9.08 25.15 1.16
C VAL A 810 -9.78 25.00 -0.19
N PHE A 811 -9.43 23.92 -0.90
CA PHE A 811 -10.12 23.52 -2.12
C PHE A 811 -11.26 22.58 -1.77
N VAL A 812 -12.46 22.89 -2.23
CA VAL A 812 -13.64 22.02 -2.10
C VAL A 812 -14.11 21.67 -3.50
N TYR A 813 -14.25 20.39 -3.78
CA TYR A 813 -14.82 19.90 -5.02
C TYR A 813 -16.17 19.27 -4.76
N SER A 814 -17.16 19.67 -5.58
CA SER A 814 -18.53 19.22 -5.47
C SER A 814 -18.86 18.12 -6.47
N HIS A 815 -19.94 17.39 -6.23
CA HIS A 815 -20.47 16.40 -7.17
C HIS A 815 -21.21 17.01 -8.37
N GLY A 816 -21.34 18.32 -8.44
CA GLY A 816 -22.17 19.01 -9.43
C GLY A 816 -23.67 18.86 -9.14
N ALA A 817 -24.53 19.49 -9.99
CA ALA A 817 -25.95 19.61 -9.76
C ALA A 817 -26.77 18.29 -9.73
N SER A 818 -26.19 17.15 -10.08
CA SER A 818 -26.83 15.85 -9.96
C SER A 818 -26.57 15.25 -8.59
N THR A 819 -27.26 15.74 -7.57
CA THR A 819 -27.19 15.17 -6.22
C THR A 819 -27.60 13.71 -6.24
N ARG A 820 -26.65 12.82 -5.95
CA ARG A 820 -26.87 11.37 -5.79
C ARG A 820 -27.49 11.07 -4.41
N ARG A 821 -28.48 11.84 -3.99
CA ARG A 821 -29.10 11.65 -2.67
C ARG A 821 -29.63 10.24 -2.51
N SER A 822 -29.12 9.56 -1.50
CA SER A 822 -29.61 8.25 -1.10
C SER A 822 -30.99 8.39 -0.46
N GLU A 823 -32.03 7.88 -1.13
CA GLU A 823 -33.33 7.70 -0.50
C GLU A 823 -33.21 6.56 0.54
N LYS A 824 -33.85 6.69 1.71
CA LYS A 824 -33.87 5.64 2.73
C LYS A 824 -34.29 4.30 2.11
N GLY A 825 -33.42 3.30 2.21
CA GLY A 825 -33.62 1.97 1.61
C GLY A 825 -33.36 1.86 0.10
N VAL A 826 -32.82 2.92 -0.52
CA VAL A 826 -32.32 2.93 -1.90
C VAL A 826 -31.00 3.67 -1.93
N ARG A 827 -29.93 3.03 -2.38
CA ARG A 827 -28.62 3.64 -2.61
C ARG A 827 -28.37 3.76 -4.10
N ARG A 828 -28.16 4.98 -4.57
CA ARG A 828 -27.72 5.27 -5.94
C ARG A 828 -26.29 5.74 -5.91
N THR A 829 -25.43 5.07 -6.67
CA THR A 829 -23.99 5.32 -6.65
C THR A 829 -23.36 4.78 -7.94
N TYR A 830 -22.04 4.69 -7.99
CA TYR A 830 -21.33 4.09 -9.11
C TYR A 830 -20.66 2.78 -8.69
N PHE A 831 -20.32 1.96 -9.66
CA PHE A 831 -19.49 0.78 -9.53
C PHE A 831 -18.37 0.82 -10.56
N GLN A 832 -17.14 0.67 -10.10
CA GLN A 832 -15.98 0.55 -10.97
C GLN A 832 -15.75 -0.92 -11.31
N GLY A 833 -15.95 -1.28 -12.58
CA GLY A 833 -15.52 -2.55 -13.15
C GLY A 833 -14.01 -2.59 -13.37
N TYR A 834 -13.51 -3.56 -14.14
CA TYR A 834 -12.10 -3.60 -14.51
C TYR A 834 -11.69 -2.37 -15.31
N ASN A 835 -10.48 -1.88 -15.08
CA ASN A 835 -9.88 -0.89 -15.96
C ASN A 835 -9.45 -1.56 -17.27
N VAL A 836 -9.74 -0.90 -18.39
CA VAL A 836 -9.29 -1.36 -19.71
C VAL A 836 -7.77 -1.18 -19.75
N PRO A 837 -6.98 -2.25 -20.00
CA PRO A 837 -5.54 -2.11 -20.14
C PRO A 837 -5.21 -1.23 -21.32
N SER A 838 -4.28 -0.29 -21.16
CA SER A 838 -3.69 0.45 -22.25
C SER A 838 -2.66 -0.42 -22.97
N THR A 839 -2.51 -0.23 -24.27
CA THR A 839 -1.46 -0.85 -25.06
C THR A 839 -0.29 0.12 -25.19
N PHE A 840 0.93 -0.38 -25.03
CA PHE A 840 2.12 0.41 -25.33
C PHE A 840 2.22 0.56 -26.85
N GLU A 841 2.15 1.79 -27.32
CA GLU A 841 2.29 2.12 -28.74
C GLU A 841 3.77 2.36 -29.05
N MET A 842 4.37 1.42 -29.75
CA MET A 842 5.71 1.57 -30.27
C MET A 842 5.63 2.38 -31.58
N PRO A 843 6.40 3.47 -31.70
CA PRO A 843 6.46 4.19 -32.96
C PRO A 843 7.12 3.34 -34.04
N ASP A 844 6.65 3.49 -35.28
CA ASP A 844 7.22 2.85 -36.49
C ASP A 844 7.95 3.90 -37.34
N TYR A 845 9.26 3.81 -37.40
CA TYR A 845 10.13 4.72 -38.16
C TYR A 845 10.62 4.11 -39.48
N SER A 846 9.98 3.05 -39.94
CA SER A 846 10.36 2.39 -41.21
C SER A 846 10.20 3.29 -42.42
N LEU A 847 9.24 4.22 -42.37
CA LEU A 847 8.95 5.13 -43.49
C LEU A 847 9.53 6.53 -43.27
N MET A 848 9.44 7.05 -42.08
CA MET A 848 9.91 8.39 -41.78
C MET A 848 10.22 8.55 -40.27
N PRO A 849 11.51 8.64 -39.91
CA PRO A 849 11.87 8.93 -38.54
C PRO A 849 11.45 10.36 -38.18
N PRO A 850 11.05 10.64 -36.92
CA PRO A 850 10.77 11.99 -36.47
C PRO A 850 12.06 12.82 -36.47
N ALA A 851 11.92 14.14 -36.50
CA ALA A 851 13.06 15.05 -36.31
C ALA A 851 13.71 14.84 -34.92
N GLU A 852 12.89 14.59 -33.91
CA GLU A 852 13.32 14.39 -32.53
C GLU A 852 12.39 13.39 -31.84
N ASP A 853 12.99 12.40 -31.19
CA ASP A 853 12.32 11.46 -30.29
C ASP A 853 13.18 11.28 -29.04
N PHE A 854 12.64 11.63 -27.90
CA PHE A 854 13.33 11.59 -26.62
C PHE A 854 12.61 10.69 -25.59
N ARG A 855 11.78 9.74 -26.02
CA ARG A 855 11.14 8.82 -25.09
C ARG A 855 12.18 7.99 -24.33
N ARG A 856 11.97 7.80 -23.04
CA ARG A 856 12.87 7.06 -22.16
C ARG A 856 12.61 5.56 -22.19
N THR A 857 11.35 5.14 -22.26
CA THR A 857 10.95 3.74 -22.49
C THR A 857 10.89 3.50 -23.99
N LEU A 858 11.86 2.77 -24.52
CA LEU A 858 11.97 2.48 -25.95
C LEU A 858 10.99 1.42 -26.37
N TYR A 859 10.80 0.41 -25.53
CA TYR A 859 9.87 -0.69 -25.77
C TYR A 859 9.36 -1.29 -24.45
N TRP A 860 8.09 -1.63 -24.42
CA TRP A 860 7.44 -2.36 -23.33
C TRP A 860 6.52 -3.43 -23.92
N ASN A 861 6.67 -4.66 -23.42
CA ASN A 861 5.77 -5.76 -23.74
C ASN A 861 5.42 -6.54 -22.45
N PRO A 862 4.17 -6.54 -22.03
CA PRO A 862 3.74 -7.22 -20.81
C PRO A 862 3.70 -8.75 -20.93
N ASP A 863 3.75 -9.33 -22.14
CA ASP A 863 3.42 -10.73 -22.43
C ASP A 863 4.29 -11.29 -23.58
N VAL A 864 5.62 -11.28 -23.41
CA VAL A 864 6.55 -11.93 -24.34
C VAL A 864 6.47 -13.43 -24.16
N ARG A 865 6.23 -14.15 -25.24
CA ARG A 865 6.08 -15.62 -25.26
C ARG A 865 7.23 -16.28 -25.98
N MET A 866 7.85 -17.26 -25.32
CA MET A 866 8.83 -18.14 -25.93
C MET A 866 8.14 -19.19 -26.80
N ASP A 867 8.74 -19.47 -27.95
CA ASP A 867 8.31 -20.55 -28.84
C ASP A 867 8.65 -21.93 -28.25
N GLU A 868 8.39 -22.99 -29.02
CA GLU A 868 8.68 -24.38 -28.66
C GLU A 868 10.20 -24.66 -28.52
N ASN A 869 11.05 -23.81 -29.09
CA ASN A 869 12.50 -23.91 -28.99
C ASN A 869 13.06 -23.04 -27.84
N GLY A 870 12.21 -22.29 -27.15
CA GLY A 870 12.62 -21.35 -26.12
C GLY A 870 13.24 -20.08 -26.69
N GLU A 871 12.85 -19.66 -27.90
CA GLU A 871 13.32 -18.44 -28.53
C GLU A 871 12.18 -17.44 -28.75
N ALA A 872 12.50 -16.14 -28.69
CA ALA A 872 11.64 -15.05 -29.14
C ALA A 872 12.49 -13.94 -29.75
N ILE A 873 11.89 -13.22 -30.70
CA ILE A 873 12.53 -12.06 -31.33
C ILE A 873 11.72 -10.83 -30.95
N ILE A 874 12.44 -9.81 -30.48
CA ILE A 874 11.88 -8.48 -30.16
C ILE A 874 12.50 -7.49 -31.12
N GLU A 875 11.66 -6.66 -31.75
CA GLU A 875 12.05 -5.57 -32.60
C GLU A 875 11.42 -4.28 -32.14
N PHE A 876 12.21 -3.20 -32.08
CA PHE A 876 11.72 -1.86 -31.73
C PHE A 876 12.65 -0.80 -32.35
N TYR A 877 12.24 0.47 -32.26
CA TYR A 877 13.05 1.58 -32.75
C TYR A 877 13.70 2.30 -31.57
N ASN A 878 14.97 2.67 -31.74
CA ASN A 878 15.71 3.52 -30.85
C ASN A 878 15.09 4.94 -30.82
N ASN A 879 15.46 5.74 -29.83
CA ASN A 879 15.17 7.18 -29.84
C ASN A 879 16.30 7.99 -30.54
N SER A 880 16.21 9.31 -30.55
CA SER A 880 17.18 10.17 -31.22
C SER A 880 18.54 10.30 -30.50
N SER A 881 18.60 9.98 -29.22
CA SER A 881 19.76 10.28 -28.35
C SER A 881 20.35 9.05 -27.65
N CYS A 882 19.63 7.94 -27.56
CA CYS A 882 20.05 6.77 -26.79
C CYS A 882 21.26 6.08 -27.43
N ARG A 883 22.32 5.94 -26.65
CA ARG A 883 23.56 5.25 -27.03
C ARG A 883 23.71 3.91 -26.35
N GLU A 884 22.99 3.71 -25.25
CA GLU A 884 23.04 2.50 -24.44
C GLU A 884 21.62 2.10 -24.06
N ILE A 885 21.26 0.85 -24.34
CA ILE A 885 19.93 0.34 -24.02
C ILE A 885 20.05 -0.53 -22.78
N ARG A 886 19.27 -0.19 -21.75
CA ARG A 886 19.09 -1.05 -20.60
C ARG A 886 17.85 -1.92 -20.77
N ILE A 887 18.00 -3.21 -20.48
CA ILE A 887 16.93 -4.18 -20.61
C ILE A 887 16.55 -4.73 -19.24
N SER A 888 15.25 -4.89 -19.02
CA SER A 888 14.69 -5.62 -17.89
C SER A 888 13.66 -6.62 -18.43
N ALA A 889 13.86 -7.89 -18.10
CA ALA A 889 12.95 -8.96 -18.48
C ALA A 889 12.72 -9.85 -17.26
N GLU A 890 11.47 -10.03 -16.86
CA GLU A 890 11.13 -10.75 -15.62
C GLU A 890 9.84 -11.55 -15.79
N GLY A 891 9.79 -12.71 -15.13
CA GLY A 891 8.62 -13.56 -15.18
C GLY A 891 8.58 -14.64 -14.11
N VAL A 892 7.45 -15.31 -14.04
CA VAL A 892 7.24 -16.50 -13.20
C VAL A 892 6.71 -17.63 -14.07
N THR A 893 7.40 -18.75 -14.04
CA THR A 893 7.01 -19.94 -14.81
C THR A 893 5.81 -20.66 -14.16
N PRO A 894 5.09 -21.53 -14.91
CA PRO A 894 3.96 -22.28 -14.36
C PRO A 894 4.31 -23.19 -13.18
N ASP A 895 5.55 -23.63 -13.06
CA ASP A 895 6.06 -24.42 -11.92
C ASP A 895 6.54 -23.56 -10.74
N GLY A 896 6.49 -22.22 -10.86
CA GLY A 896 6.75 -21.25 -9.78
C GLY A 896 8.19 -20.75 -9.71
N ARG A 897 9.02 -21.01 -10.71
CA ARG A 897 10.38 -20.46 -10.78
C ARG A 897 10.38 -19.02 -11.26
N CYS A 898 11.23 -18.20 -10.66
CA CYS A 898 11.44 -16.83 -11.11
C CYS A 898 12.47 -16.80 -12.23
N ILE A 899 12.10 -16.27 -13.39
CA ILE A 899 12.99 -16.07 -14.53
C ILE A 899 13.26 -14.58 -14.74
N PHE A 900 14.51 -14.21 -15.02
CA PHE A 900 14.90 -12.80 -15.19
C PHE A 900 16.17 -12.71 -16.02
N ASN A 901 16.48 -11.53 -16.57
CA ASN A 901 17.78 -11.26 -17.18
C ASN A 901 18.76 -10.76 -16.09
N GLU A 902 19.99 -11.27 -16.13
CA GLU A 902 21.09 -10.81 -15.27
C GLU A 902 21.66 -9.48 -15.73
#